data_990494fe9edb1a354706fa85dd3ff184
#
_entry.id   990494fe9edb1a354706fa85dd3ff184
#
_cell.length_a   1.000
_cell.length_b   1.000
_cell.length_c   1.000
_cell.angle_alpha   90.00
_cell.angle_beta   90.00
_cell.angle_gamma   90.00
#
_symmetry.space_group_name_H-M   'P 1'
#
loop_
_entity.id
_entity.type
_entity.pdbx_description
1 polymer ?
#
loop_
_entity_poly.entity_id
_entity_poly.type
_entity_poly.pdbx_seq_one_letter_code
_entity_poly.pdbx_strand_id
1 'polypeptide(L)'
;PDTTDTTAPSETEEPQVTQYLSEEPENVKIPDGGVYIVYAVNSTAAGKIKGEATQEISGGKATSKVVAEPNLGYKFVKWSDGLTEPTRSGDTADESKVITAIFDYDILELPVVLINTETGKDVKSKTEYIKAEIAMFKEGSPAVYWEAEIRGRGNNTWGYPKKSYKIKFANKQNPFGIGDASDRIWVLLANHCDQSLLRNHFAFELAREFDRIDFAPASTSVDVYLNGEYRGVYLLAEEIRVSKARVDVSKDMTQADTGFLVELSSYAQGDWIFRVGSRQYQVRNDLSDNPEIAQKQFEFIKDYMRKCWDAVQTGDRAEIEKYIDINSYVDTYLVEEITKNLDLGWDSYYLHKDKGGKLILGPMWDFDLSFGNANEGCEFYTDIYAGIDSRNGLGNPWYVEASKQRWFRELVVQRWDEMYDKVISKLPERILAEGQRGYNAYCRNFIKWPIFGTRQNRETEFITRLKNYKQHYEYFAEWVKNRIDWLHDYLHSGKYLEGEFLNTRSYGGWGGWGGWQIGDIYGNDKTKSLMNELKPYNGKIKLLEAGAEGFGNEGPENLFDGEPFTKYCYEVNRGSENTVIFELAEPFEAKAYVFRTANDTSSYPDRNPDRWVLYGRNSESEEWVEIDSKDNGESLLKPVDFTLFGFEIKNPTPYKYYKLWVKNKGIMQLSDLILLG
;
A
#
# COMPACT_ATOMS: atom_id res chain seq x y z
N PRO A 1 25.22 16.08 -46.30
CA PRO A 1 25.09 14.66 -46.55
C PRO A 1 24.68 13.93 -45.29
N ASP A 2 23.56 13.42 -45.45
CA ASP A 2 22.85 12.35 -44.79
C ASP A 2 23.67 11.29 -44.07
N THR A 3 23.23 10.89 -42.93
CA THR A 3 22.81 9.48 -42.73
C THR A 3 21.94 9.37 -41.50
N THR A 4 20.67 9.13 -41.74
CA THR A 4 19.68 8.56 -40.78
C THR A 4 20.12 7.15 -40.40
N ASP A 5 20.37 6.92 -39.11
CA ASP A 5 20.46 5.56 -38.57
C ASP A 5 19.28 5.33 -37.61
N THR A 6 18.28 4.63 -38.15
CA THR A 6 17.15 4.10 -37.38
C THR A 6 17.52 2.71 -36.89
N THR A 7 18.09 2.61 -35.70
CA THR A 7 18.18 1.32 -35.00
C THR A 7 16.90 1.11 -34.20
N ALA A 8 16.14 0.08 -34.60
CA ALA A 8 15.03 -0.47 -33.82
C ALA A 8 15.51 -0.91 -32.43
N PRO A 9 14.65 -0.84 -31.39
CA PRO A 9 15.04 -1.34 -30.07
C PRO A 9 15.32 -2.84 -30.18
N SER A 10 16.52 -3.24 -29.73
CA SER A 10 16.95 -4.62 -29.63
C SER A 10 15.96 -5.40 -28.73
N GLU A 11 15.58 -6.59 -29.21
CA GLU A 11 14.91 -7.61 -28.40
C GLU A 11 15.63 -7.71 -27.06
N THR A 12 14.89 -7.57 -25.98
CA THR A 12 15.38 -7.80 -24.61
C THR A 12 15.79 -9.27 -24.53
N GLU A 13 17.09 -9.53 -24.46
CA GLU A 13 17.62 -10.85 -24.12
C GLU A 13 16.96 -11.32 -22.81
N GLU A 14 16.34 -12.51 -22.85
CA GLU A 14 15.92 -13.18 -21.63
C GLU A 14 17.14 -13.27 -20.69
N PRO A 15 16.98 -12.95 -19.39
CA PRO A 15 18.10 -13.02 -18.47
C PRO A 15 18.65 -14.44 -18.47
N GLN A 16 19.87 -14.64 -18.93
CA GLN A 16 20.56 -15.92 -18.84
C GLN A 16 20.66 -16.29 -17.37
N VAL A 17 20.05 -17.42 -16.99
CA VAL A 17 20.16 -17.99 -15.65
C VAL A 17 21.62 -18.30 -15.37
N THR A 18 22.27 -17.47 -14.57
CA THR A 18 23.65 -17.69 -14.16
C THR A 18 23.67 -18.83 -13.16
N GLN A 19 24.34 -19.93 -13.49
CA GLN A 19 24.50 -21.08 -12.62
C GLN A 19 25.43 -20.72 -11.46
N TYR A 20 25.01 -20.93 -10.23
CA TYR A 20 25.75 -20.55 -9.02
C TYR A 20 26.52 -21.71 -8.39
N LEU A 21 26.14 -22.95 -8.69
CA LEU A 21 26.76 -24.16 -8.15
C LEU A 21 27.58 -24.89 -9.21
N SER A 22 28.71 -25.48 -8.79
CA SER A 22 29.49 -26.39 -9.65
C SER A 22 28.63 -27.55 -10.11
N GLU A 23 28.81 -28.04 -11.33
CA GLU A 23 28.17 -29.28 -11.82
C GLU A 23 28.94 -30.55 -11.38
N GLU A 24 30.13 -30.40 -10.80
CA GLU A 24 30.92 -31.53 -10.35
C GLU A 24 30.29 -32.21 -9.13
N PRO A 25 30.35 -33.58 -9.04
CA PRO A 25 29.76 -34.30 -7.92
C PRO A 25 30.53 -34.08 -6.62
N GLU A 26 29.78 -33.95 -5.53
CA GLU A 26 30.34 -33.82 -4.17
C GLU A 26 30.56 -35.22 -3.53
N ASN A 27 31.75 -35.45 -2.99
CA ASN A 27 32.08 -36.61 -2.14
C ASN A 27 31.72 -37.98 -2.70
N VAL A 28 32.03 -38.29 -3.94
CA VAL A 28 31.72 -39.56 -4.61
C VAL A 28 32.79 -40.61 -4.38
N LYS A 29 32.35 -41.81 -4.01
CA LYS A 29 33.18 -43.00 -3.96
C LYS A 29 32.53 -44.15 -4.74
N ILE A 30 33.23 -44.71 -5.73
CA ILE A 30 32.81 -45.90 -6.45
C ILE A 30 33.35 -47.11 -5.70
N PRO A 31 32.53 -48.14 -5.38
CA PRO A 31 33.00 -49.36 -4.75
C PRO A 31 33.92 -50.20 -5.67
N ASP A 32 34.84 -50.94 -5.05
CA ASP A 32 35.73 -51.85 -5.78
C ASP A 32 35.05 -53.23 -6.04
N GLY A 33 35.47 -53.93 -7.10
CA GLY A 33 35.14 -55.34 -7.30
C GLY A 33 33.83 -55.65 -8.02
N GLY A 34 33.24 -54.68 -8.72
CA GLY A 34 32.03 -54.84 -9.52
C GLY A 34 31.81 -53.69 -10.51
N VAL A 35 30.72 -53.73 -11.27
CA VAL A 35 30.27 -52.57 -12.11
C VAL A 35 29.14 -51.89 -11.42
N TYR A 36 29.31 -50.59 -11.13
CA TYR A 36 28.36 -49.80 -10.35
C TYR A 36 27.91 -48.56 -11.10
N ILE A 37 26.63 -48.15 -10.90
CA ILE A 37 26.17 -46.82 -11.14
C ILE A 37 26.01 -46.14 -9.79
N VAL A 38 26.70 -45.02 -9.61
CA VAL A 38 26.62 -44.19 -8.41
C VAL A 38 25.89 -42.89 -8.78
N TYR A 39 24.72 -42.70 -8.17
CA TYR A 39 23.96 -41.45 -8.27
C TYR A 39 24.46 -40.47 -7.21
N ALA A 40 25.04 -39.39 -7.63
CA ALA A 40 25.61 -38.37 -6.78
C ALA A 40 24.79 -37.07 -6.86
N VAL A 41 25.11 -36.08 -6.02
CA VAL A 41 24.63 -34.72 -6.10
C VAL A 41 25.80 -33.78 -6.29
N ASN A 42 25.59 -32.68 -6.97
CA ASN A 42 26.62 -31.65 -7.11
C ASN A 42 26.85 -30.86 -5.81
N SER A 43 25.86 -30.86 -4.90
CA SER A 43 25.98 -30.32 -3.54
C SER A 43 24.97 -31.01 -2.59
N THR A 44 25.47 -31.52 -1.46
CA THR A 44 24.62 -32.10 -0.41
C THR A 44 23.77 -31.08 0.30
N ALA A 45 24.18 -29.79 0.27
CA ALA A 45 23.37 -28.68 0.73
C ALA A 45 22.18 -28.39 -0.21
N ALA A 46 22.31 -28.69 -1.51
CA ALA A 46 21.32 -28.36 -2.52
C ALA A 46 20.27 -29.44 -2.74
N GLY A 47 20.60 -30.72 -2.47
CA GLY A 47 19.64 -31.80 -2.66
C GLY A 47 20.18 -33.15 -2.27
N LYS A 48 19.36 -34.18 -2.44
CA LYS A 48 19.68 -35.59 -2.12
C LYS A 48 19.11 -36.56 -3.15
N ILE A 49 19.66 -37.73 -3.19
CA ILE A 49 19.10 -38.87 -3.94
C ILE A 49 18.18 -39.68 -3.03
N LYS A 50 16.93 -39.80 -3.41
CA LYS A 50 15.96 -40.70 -2.79
C LYS A 50 15.96 -42.05 -3.55
N GLY A 51 16.13 -43.10 -2.85
CA GLY A 51 16.37 -44.45 -3.38
C GLY A 51 17.80 -44.91 -3.11
N GLU A 52 18.19 -46.07 -3.68
CA GLU A 52 19.53 -46.62 -3.53
C GLU A 52 20.52 -45.86 -4.44
N ALA A 53 21.37 -45.02 -3.84
CA ALA A 53 22.27 -44.12 -4.59
C ALA A 53 23.45 -44.89 -5.23
N THR A 54 23.87 -46.05 -4.70
CA THR A 54 24.94 -46.86 -5.27
C THR A 54 24.38 -48.22 -5.63
N GLN A 55 24.33 -48.54 -6.90
CA GLN A 55 23.69 -49.76 -7.39
C GLN A 55 24.65 -50.59 -8.21
N GLU A 56 24.80 -51.92 -7.85
CA GLU A 56 25.57 -52.86 -8.62
C GLU A 56 24.78 -53.34 -9.84
N ILE A 57 25.36 -53.18 -11.01
CA ILE A 57 24.77 -53.54 -12.30
C ILE A 57 25.55 -54.65 -13.02
N SER A 58 26.44 -55.32 -12.30
CA SER A 58 27.22 -56.48 -12.81
C SER A 58 26.28 -57.52 -13.44
N GLY A 59 26.65 -58.04 -14.60
CA GLY A 59 25.87 -59.06 -15.32
C GLY A 59 24.69 -58.49 -16.10
N GLY A 60 24.70 -57.18 -16.43
CA GLY A 60 23.69 -56.55 -17.29
C GLY A 60 22.39 -56.18 -16.57
N LYS A 61 22.43 -56.09 -15.24
CA LYS A 61 21.28 -55.59 -14.47
C LYS A 61 21.04 -54.12 -14.75
N ALA A 62 19.77 -53.73 -14.81
CA ALA A 62 19.36 -52.33 -14.85
C ALA A 62 19.12 -51.78 -13.44
N THR A 63 19.31 -50.47 -13.27
CA THR A 63 19.11 -49.83 -11.97
C THR A 63 17.62 -49.75 -11.56
N SER A 64 17.39 -49.78 -10.28
CA SER A 64 16.10 -49.47 -9.68
C SER A 64 15.85 -47.94 -9.67
N LYS A 65 14.63 -47.55 -9.34
CA LYS A 65 14.20 -46.14 -9.34
C LYS A 65 14.95 -45.29 -8.31
N VAL A 66 15.45 -44.15 -8.76
CA VAL A 66 15.95 -43.04 -7.91
C VAL A 66 15.25 -41.74 -8.28
N VAL A 67 15.21 -40.81 -7.34
CA VAL A 67 14.67 -39.48 -7.51
C VAL A 67 15.64 -38.45 -6.98
N ALA A 68 15.93 -37.42 -7.76
CA ALA A 68 16.65 -36.23 -7.32
C ALA A 68 15.67 -35.31 -6.57
N GLU A 69 15.82 -35.25 -5.24
CA GLU A 69 14.99 -34.36 -4.40
C GLU A 69 15.77 -33.10 -4.03
N PRO A 70 15.35 -31.92 -4.51
CA PRO A 70 15.99 -30.67 -4.11
C PRO A 70 15.68 -30.35 -2.65
N ASN A 71 16.65 -29.79 -1.95
CA ASN A 71 16.44 -29.15 -0.68
C ASN A 71 15.78 -27.79 -0.85
N LEU A 72 15.33 -27.22 0.24
CA LEU A 72 14.66 -25.94 0.26
C LEU A 72 15.57 -24.81 -0.26
N GLY A 73 15.04 -23.98 -1.17
CA GLY A 73 15.81 -22.92 -1.82
C GLY A 73 16.59 -23.37 -3.04
N TYR A 74 16.44 -24.62 -3.43
CA TYR A 74 17.09 -25.16 -4.61
C TYR A 74 16.08 -25.85 -5.54
N LYS A 75 16.45 -25.98 -6.81
CA LYS A 75 15.71 -26.74 -7.83
C LYS A 75 16.63 -27.77 -8.47
N PHE A 76 16.03 -28.89 -8.88
CA PHE A 76 16.71 -29.83 -9.77
C PHE A 76 16.76 -29.23 -11.18
N VAL A 77 17.92 -29.22 -11.80
CA VAL A 77 18.13 -28.70 -13.16
C VAL A 77 18.15 -29.83 -14.18
N LYS A 78 19.06 -30.75 -14.00
CA LYS A 78 19.27 -31.91 -14.89
C LYS A 78 20.14 -32.96 -14.20
N TRP A 79 20.23 -34.12 -14.79
CA TRP A 79 21.32 -35.06 -14.54
C TRP A 79 22.54 -34.73 -15.40
N SER A 80 23.74 -35.16 -14.99
CA SER A 80 25.00 -34.88 -15.72
C SER A 80 25.03 -35.44 -17.14
N ASP A 81 24.17 -36.41 -17.47
CA ASP A 81 23.96 -36.94 -18.80
C ASP A 81 22.88 -36.21 -19.62
N GLY A 82 22.34 -35.11 -19.10
CA GLY A 82 21.38 -34.22 -19.78
C GLY A 82 19.90 -34.55 -19.54
N LEU A 83 19.54 -35.64 -18.81
CA LEU A 83 18.13 -35.92 -18.50
C LEU A 83 17.57 -34.87 -17.55
N THR A 84 16.43 -34.27 -17.91
CA THR A 84 15.77 -33.17 -17.14
C THR A 84 14.66 -33.67 -16.21
N GLU A 85 14.24 -34.94 -16.33
CA GLU A 85 13.29 -35.55 -15.41
C GLU A 85 13.99 -35.95 -14.10
N PRO A 86 13.50 -35.49 -12.92
CA PRO A 86 14.15 -35.78 -11.64
C PRO A 86 14.12 -37.27 -11.27
N THR A 87 13.18 -38.04 -11.82
CA THR A 87 13.05 -39.47 -11.61
C THR A 87 13.72 -40.26 -12.72
N ARG A 88 14.54 -41.23 -12.36
CA ARG A 88 15.17 -42.13 -13.34
C ARG A 88 15.23 -43.58 -12.84
N SER A 89 15.32 -44.52 -13.77
CA SER A 89 15.48 -45.99 -13.49
C SER A 89 15.86 -46.71 -14.80
N GLY A 90 16.35 -47.93 -14.68
CA GLY A 90 16.67 -48.75 -15.84
C GLY A 90 18.00 -48.40 -16.51
N ASP A 91 18.86 -47.65 -15.84
CA ASP A 91 20.19 -47.33 -16.36
C ASP A 91 21.07 -48.56 -16.38
N THR A 92 21.88 -48.70 -17.44
CA THR A 92 22.86 -49.75 -17.61
C THR A 92 24.21 -49.15 -18.02
N ALA A 93 25.31 -49.88 -17.77
CA ALA A 93 26.65 -49.51 -18.21
C ALA A 93 27.56 -50.73 -18.24
N ASP A 94 28.57 -50.70 -19.11
CA ASP A 94 29.59 -51.76 -19.20
C ASP A 94 30.73 -51.52 -18.21
N GLU A 95 30.91 -50.32 -17.72
CA GLU A 95 31.87 -49.93 -16.68
C GLU A 95 31.23 -49.03 -15.63
N SER A 96 31.86 -48.95 -14.45
CA SER A 96 31.34 -48.12 -13.37
C SER A 96 31.31 -46.63 -13.74
N LYS A 97 30.19 -45.95 -13.47
CA LYS A 97 30.04 -44.53 -13.74
C LYS A 97 29.31 -43.79 -12.63
N VAL A 98 29.56 -42.49 -12.58
CA VAL A 98 28.82 -41.54 -11.72
C VAL A 98 27.80 -40.80 -12.56
N ILE A 99 26.59 -40.69 -12.08
CA ILE A 99 25.54 -39.85 -12.66
C ILE A 99 25.14 -38.81 -11.61
N THR A 100 25.46 -37.56 -11.87
CA THR A 100 25.27 -36.47 -10.90
C THR A 100 23.93 -35.75 -11.12
N ALA A 101 23.12 -35.65 -10.08
CA ALA A 101 21.99 -34.73 -10.07
C ALA A 101 22.51 -33.29 -9.86
N ILE A 102 22.26 -32.47 -10.82
CA ILE A 102 22.66 -31.06 -10.81
C ILE A 102 21.50 -30.24 -10.22
N PHE A 103 21.76 -29.64 -9.07
CA PHE A 103 20.88 -28.68 -8.43
C PHE A 103 21.48 -27.28 -8.57
N ASP A 104 20.59 -26.26 -8.58
CA ASP A 104 20.96 -24.85 -8.53
C ASP A 104 19.97 -24.10 -7.65
N TYR A 105 20.25 -22.85 -7.33
CA TYR A 105 19.34 -22.02 -6.58
C TYR A 105 18.02 -21.85 -7.34
N ASP A 106 16.92 -21.90 -6.62
CA ASP A 106 15.61 -21.58 -7.20
C ASP A 106 15.45 -20.08 -7.34
N ILE A 107 14.90 -19.62 -8.46
CA ILE A 107 14.62 -18.20 -8.70
C ILE A 107 13.32 -17.85 -7.99
N LEU A 108 13.42 -17.00 -6.98
CA LEU A 108 12.31 -16.59 -6.14
C LEU A 108 12.03 -15.11 -6.32
N GLU A 109 10.79 -14.75 -6.62
CA GLU A 109 10.38 -13.35 -6.66
C GLU A 109 10.41 -12.69 -5.28
N LEU A 110 10.01 -13.42 -4.24
CA LEU A 110 10.03 -13.00 -2.85
C LEU A 110 10.83 -14.01 -1.99
N PRO A 111 11.48 -13.53 -0.92
CA PRO A 111 12.04 -14.43 0.09
C PRO A 111 10.96 -15.33 0.69
N VAL A 112 11.35 -16.52 1.11
CA VAL A 112 10.44 -17.53 1.66
C VAL A 112 10.70 -17.76 3.15
N VAL A 113 9.62 -17.87 3.91
CA VAL A 113 9.62 -18.24 5.32
C VAL A 113 8.82 -19.53 5.50
N LEU A 114 9.48 -20.59 5.91
CA LEU A 114 8.82 -21.83 6.30
C LEU A 114 8.76 -21.93 7.82
N ILE A 115 7.61 -22.30 8.31
CA ILE A 115 7.32 -22.44 9.74
C ILE A 115 6.83 -23.87 9.96
N ASN A 116 7.61 -24.67 10.68
CA ASN A 116 7.26 -26.03 11.07
C ASN A 116 7.02 -26.06 12.58
N THR A 117 5.78 -26.10 13.01
CA THR A 117 5.45 -26.22 14.43
C THR A 117 5.78 -27.63 14.96
N GLU A 118 6.24 -27.72 16.20
CA GLU A 118 6.62 -29.00 16.84
C GLU A 118 5.49 -30.05 16.77
N THR A 119 4.26 -29.62 16.83
CA THR A 119 3.06 -30.49 16.77
C THR A 119 2.51 -30.73 15.37
N GLY A 120 3.03 -30.08 14.35
CA GLY A 120 2.47 -30.05 12.99
C GLY A 120 1.09 -29.39 12.89
N LYS A 121 0.63 -28.68 13.95
CA LYS A 121 -0.68 -28.04 14.01
C LYS A 121 -0.60 -26.55 13.77
N ASP A 122 -1.73 -25.97 13.33
CA ASP A 122 -1.88 -24.54 13.14
C ASP A 122 -1.78 -23.75 14.45
N VAL A 123 -1.32 -22.50 14.32
CA VAL A 123 -1.27 -21.52 15.40
C VAL A 123 -2.69 -21.01 15.68
N LYS A 124 -3.21 -21.31 16.88
CA LYS A 124 -4.60 -20.98 17.27
C LYS A 124 -4.72 -19.96 18.40
N SER A 125 -3.63 -19.63 19.09
CA SER A 125 -3.62 -18.73 20.24
C SER A 125 -2.87 -17.43 19.95
N LYS A 126 -3.36 -16.30 20.48
CA LYS A 126 -2.66 -15.03 20.53
C LYS A 126 -1.78 -14.86 21.79
N THR A 127 -1.98 -15.69 22.79
CA THR A 127 -1.32 -15.59 24.10
C THR A 127 -0.29 -16.67 24.32
N GLU A 128 -0.55 -17.87 23.83
CA GLU A 128 0.31 -19.01 24.02
C GLU A 128 1.26 -19.21 22.83
N TYR A 129 2.53 -19.31 23.12
CA TYR A 129 3.55 -19.66 22.14
C TYR A 129 3.64 -21.18 21.96
N ILE A 130 3.85 -21.59 20.72
CA ILE A 130 4.21 -22.98 20.37
C ILE A 130 5.59 -22.99 19.77
N LYS A 131 6.37 -24.02 20.05
CA LYS A 131 7.70 -24.19 19.49
C LYS A 131 7.62 -24.47 17.99
N ALA A 132 8.56 -23.92 17.25
CA ALA A 132 8.66 -24.08 15.82
C ALA A 132 10.13 -24.04 15.37
N GLU A 133 10.41 -24.73 14.28
CA GLU A 133 11.59 -24.48 13.46
C GLU A 133 11.19 -23.53 12.32
N ILE A 134 12.00 -22.51 12.09
CA ILE A 134 11.78 -21.56 11.01
C ILE A 134 12.97 -21.62 10.05
N ALA A 135 12.68 -21.93 8.78
CA ALA A 135 13.65 -21.85 7.71
C ALA A 135 13.36 -20.60 6.85
N MET A 136 14.40 -19.87 6.53
CA MET A 136 14.33 -18.68 5.67
C MET A 136 15.35 -18.76 4.56
N PHE A 137 14.95 -18.41 3.36
CA PHE A 137 15.83 -18.37 2.20
C PHE A 137 15.33 -17.37 1.16
N LYS A 138 16.23 -16.91 0.31
CA LYS A 138 15.98 -16.01 -0.81
C LYS A 138 16.78 -16.43 -2.01
N GLU A 139 16.47 -15.89 -3.18
CA GLU A 139 17.22 -16.15 -4.41
C GLU A 139 18.74 -16.04 -4.18
N GLY A 140 19.48 -16.99 -4.74
CA GLY A 140 20.95 -17.02 -4.64
C GLY A 140 21.52 -17.35 -3.27
N SER A 141 20.69 -17.79 -2.29
CA SER A 141 21.15 -18.09 -0.92
C SER A 141 20.57 -19.39 -0.41
N PRO A 142 21.35 -20.21 0.32
CA PRO A 142 20.84 -21.40 0.97
C PRO A 142 19.85 -21.06 2.08
N ALA A 143 19.00 -22.03 2.44
CA ALA A 143 18.12 -21.89 3.58
C ALA A 143 18.89 -21.82 4.89
N VAL A 144 18.48 -20.90 5.77
CA VAL A 144 18.97 -20.78 7.15
C VAL A 144 17.86 -21.24 8.09
N TYR A 145 18.19 -22.06 9.09
CA TYR A 145 17.26 -22.64 10.03
C TYR A 145 17.45 -22.10 11.44
N TRP A 146 16.35 -21.74 12.09
CA TRP A 146 16.36 -21.22 13.46
C TRP A 146 15.29 -21.87 14.33
N GLU A 147 15.64 -22.15 15.57
CA GLU A 147 14.66 -22.46 16.60
C GLU A 147 13.90 -21.19 17.01
N ALA A 148 12.60 -21.31 17.15
CA ALA A 148 11.73 -20.20 17.51
C ALA A 148 10.47 -20.68 18.26
N GLU A 149 9.75 -19.73 18.78
CA GLU A 149 8.38 -19.89 19.26
C GLU A 149 7.48 -18.96 18.43
N ILE A 150 6.27 -19.42 18.10
CA ILE A 150 5.30 -18.67 17.31
C ILE A 150 3.94 -18.61 18.00
N ARG A 151 3.25 -17.49 17.84
CA ARG A 151 1.85 -17.32 18.24
C ARG A 151 1.12 -16.39 17.28
N GLY A 152 -0.20 -16.33 17.39
CA GLY A 152 -1.00 -15.34 16.70
C GLY A 152 -0.79 -13.91 17.24
N ARG A 153 -1.17 -12.89 16.45
CA ARG A 153 -1.19 -11.49 16.84
C ARG A 153 -2.35 -10.74 16.16
N GLY A 154 -2.57 -9.52 16.63
CA GLY A 154 -3.58 -8.60 16.14
C GLY A 154 -4.84 -8.57 17.02
N ASN A 155 -5.61 -7.49 16.91
CA ASN A 155 -6.92 -7.33 17.56
C ASN A 155 -8.02 -7.73 16.57
N ASN A 156 -8.56 -6.82 15.80
CA ASN A 156 -9.55 -7.09 14.76
C ASN A 156 -8.99 -8.01 13.67
N THR A 157 -7.73 -7.82 13.28
CA THR A 157 -7.05 -8.59 12.24
C THR A 157 -6.93 -10.08 12.57
N TRP A 158 -6.99 -10.48 13.84
CA TRP A 158 -7.08 -11.90 14.20
C TRP A 158 -8.42 -12.55 13.83
N GLY A 159 -9.47 -11.75 13.60
CA GLY A 159 -10.77 -12.22 13.11
C GLY A 159 -10.76 -12.67 11.64
N TYR A 160 -9.82 -12.17 10.82
CA TYR A 160 -9.78 -12.48 9.39
C TYR A 160 -9.28 -13.90 9.10
N PRO A 161 -9.60 -14.46 7.91
CA PRO A 161 -9.13 -15.78 7.49
C PRO A 161 -7.60 -15.88 7.46
N LYS A 162 -6.91 -14.90 6.89
CA LYS A 162 -5.45 -14.81 6.85
C LYS A 162 -4.94 -14.21 8.15
N LYS A 163 -4.27 -15.02 8.97
CA LYS A 163 -3.83 -14.67 10.32
C LYS A 163 -2.44 -14.05 10.34
N SER A 164 -2.23 -13.02 11.16
CA SER A 164 -0.89 -12.49 11.45
C SER A 164 -0.22 -13.25 12.58
N TYR A 165 1.12 -13.32 12.55
CA TYR A 165 1.91 -14.11 13.51
C TYR A 165 2.99 -13.26 14.17
N LYS A 166 3.37 -13.66 15.39
CA LYS A 166 4.53 -13.15 16.13
C LYS A 166 5.53 -14.28 16.32
N ILE A 167 6.75 -14.02 15.89
CA ILE A 167 7.89 -14.94 15.99
C ILE A 167 8.79 -14.49 17.13
N LYS A 168 9.25 -15.43 17.94
CA LYS A 168 10.26 -15.21 18.98
C LYS A 168 11.39 -16.21 18.78
N PHE A 169 12.46 -15.79 18.15
CA PHE A 169 13.65 -16.63 17.93
C PHE A 169 14.33 -16.98 19.24
N ALA A 170 14.95 -18.16 19.30
CA ALA A 170 15.77 -18.59 20.45
C ALA A 170 16.92 -17.62 20.72
N ASN A 171 17.55 -17.11 19.66
CA ASN A 171 18.59 -16.10 19.70
C ASN A 171 18.21 -14.87 18.90
N LYS A 172 18.90 -13.73 19.08
CA LYS A 172 18.71 -12.55 18.27
C LYS A 172 19.07 -12.83 16.82
N GLN A 173 18.16 -12.48 15.89
CA GLN A 173 18.32 -12.64 14.45
C GLN A 173 18.04 -11.33 13.73
N ASN A 174 18.61 -11.18 12.52
CA ASN A 174 18.24 -10.16 11.55
C ASN A 174 17.87 -10.88 10.24
N PRO A 175 16.61 -11.34 10.13
CA PRO A 175 16.13 -12.08 8.95
C PRO A 175 16.38 -11.29 7.67
N PHE A 176 16.99 -11.94 6.68
CA PHE A 176 17.35 -11.35 5.38
C PHE A 176 18.24 -10.09 5.46
N GLY A 177 18.68 -9.68 6.65
CA GLY A 177 19.47 -8.47 6.85
C GLY A 177 18.67 -7.18 6.67
N ILE A 178 17.36 -7.19 6.86
CA ILE A 178 16.50 -6.03 6.62
C ILE A 178 16.55 -4.97 7.72
N GLY A 179 16.80 -5.36 8.96
CA GLY A 179 16.89 -4.44 10.11
C GLY A 179 18.30 -3.91 10.34
N ASP A 180 18.41 -2.83 11.08
CA ASP A 180 19.70 -2.22 11.44
C ASP A 180 20.40 -3.02 12.54
N ALA A 181 19.63 -3.76 13.36
CA ALA A 181 20.13 -4.58 14.44
C ALA A 181 19.33 -5.86 14.65
N SER A 182 19.99 -6.88 15.22
CA SER A 182 19.34 -8.16 15.51
C SER A 182 18.46 -8.10 16.77
N ASP A 183 17.25 -8.66 16.69
CA ASP A 183 16.35 -8.86 17.83
C ASP A 183 15.74 -10.28 17.80
N ARG A 184 15.14 -10.69 18.91
CA ARG A 184 14.47 -12.00 19.00
C ARG A 184 13.04 -11.95 18.47
N ILE A 185 12.42 -10.79 18.42
CA ILE A 185 10.99 -10.64 18.11
C ILE A 185 10.82 -10.02 16.74
N TRP A 186 10.06 -10.72 15.91
CA TRP A 186 9.65 -10.32 14.58
C TRP A 186 8.18 -10.63 14.36
N VAL A 187 7.54 -9.97 13.39
CA VAL A 187 6.15 -10.20 13.06
C VAL A 187 5.95 -10.49 11.58
N LEU A 188 4.95 -11.31 11.31
CA LEU A 188 4.42 -11.55 9.96
C LEU A 188 3.03 -10.92 9.90
N LEU A 189 2.94 -9.76 9.26
CA LEU A 189 1.69 -9.03 9.07
C LEU A 189 0.97 -9.60 7.85
N ALA A 190 -0.28 -10.00 8.03
CA ALA A 190 -1.09 -10.59 6.96
C ALA A 190 -1.55 -9.58 5.91
N ASN A 191 -1.64 -8.30 6.26
CA ASN A 191 -2.14 -7.21 5.44
C ASN A 191 -3.47 -7.55 4.72
N HIS A 192 -4.38 -8.26 5.42
CA HIS A 192 -5.61 -8.78 4.81
C HIS A 192 -6.57 -7.68 4.35
N CYS A 193 -6.56 -6.54 5.04
CA CYS A 193 -7.36 -5.36 4.69
C CYS A 193 -6.70 -4.45 3.64
N ASP A 194 -5.51 -4.79 3.17
CA ASP A 194 -4.80 -4.07 2.12
C ASP A 194 -4.61 -4.97 0.90
N GLN A 195 -5.45 -4.81 -0.11
CA GLN A 195 -5.41 -5.63 -1.32
C GLN A 195 -4.22 -5.31 -2.24
N SER A 196 -3.42 -4.26 -1.95
CA SER A 196 -2.09 -4.07 -2.54
C SER A 196 -1.00 -4.86 -1.81
N LEU A 197 -1.20 -5.19 -0.52
CA LEU A 197 -0.24 -5.80 0.42
C LEU A 197 0.99 -4.93 0.72
N LEU A 198 1.04 -3.67 0.26
CA LEU A 198 2.25 -2.83 0.23
C LEU A 198 2.17 -1.60 1.14
N ARG A 199 0.98 -1.18 1.62
CA ARG A 199 0.81 0.10 2.34
C ARG A 199 1.63 0.18 3.62
N ASN A 200 1.60 -0.85 4.46
CA ASN A 200 2.45 -0.90 5.66
C ASN A 200 3.95 -0.81 5.31
N HIS A 201 4.37 -1.54 4.27
CA HIS A 201 5.78 -1.53 3.84
C HIS A 201 6.24 -0.12 3.46
N PHE A 202 5.51 0.56 2.58
CA PHE A 202 5.90 1.88 2.11
C PHE A 202 5.74 2.99 3.17
N ALA A 203 4.80 2.86 4.10
CA ALA A 203 4.71 3.75 5.25
C ALA A 203 5.92 3.59 6.18
N PHE A 204 6.35 2.36 6.47
CA PHE A 204 7.55 2.11 7.26
C PHE A 204 8.83 2.59 6.56
N GLU A 205 8.96 2.34 5.25
CA GLU A 205 10.10 2.86 4.48
C GLU A 205 10.13 4.40 4.48
N LEU A 206 8.98 5.04 4.21
CA LEU A 206 8.88 6.49 4.28
C LEU A 206 9.32 7.02 5.64
N ALA A 207 8.83 6.43 6.74
CA ALA A 207 9.20 6.82 8.09
C ALA A 207 10.70 6.59 8.40
N ARG A 208 11.31 5.52 7.87
CA ARG A 208 12.74 5.24 8.03
C ARG A 208 13.63 6.25 7.31
N GLU A 209 13.17 6.79 6.21
CA GLU A 209 13.92 7.78 5.43
C GLU A 209 13.81 9.21 5.99
N PHE A 210 12.83 9.45 6.88
CA PHE A 210 12.77 10.67 7.68
C PHE A 210 13.73 10.57 8.85
N ASP A 211 14.93 11.11 8.69
CA ASP A 211 16.11 10.92 9.57
C ASP A 211 16.01 11.51 10.99
N ARG A 212 14.85 12.10 11.32
CA ARG A 212 14.55 12.63 12.67
C ARG A 212 13.52 11.76 13.41
N ILE A 213 13.16 10.61 12.85
CA ILE A 213 12.38 9.55 13.50
C ILE A 213 13.37 8.50 13.99
N ASP A 214 13.51 8.36 15.31
CA ASP A 214 14.53 7.50 15.94
C ASP A 214 14.44 6.04 15.53
N PHE A 215 13.22 5.54 15.38
CA PHE A 215 12.95 4.17 14.99
C PHE A 215 11.67 4.10 14.13
N ALA A 216 11.78 3.45 13.01
CA ALA A 216 10.65 2.96 12.22
C ALA A 216 10.95 1.52 11.76
N PRO A 217 9.95 0.63 11.72
CA PRO A 217 10.18 -0.78 11.43
C PRO A 217 10.78 -1.02 10.05
N ALA A 218 11.84 -1.79 9.97
CA ALA A 218 12.28 -2.39 8.72
C ALA A 218 11.35 -3.55 8.35
N SER A 219 11.08 -3.73 7.06
CA SER A 219 10.16 -4.77 6.58
C SER A 219 10.50 -5.26 5.18
N THR A 220 10.02 -6.44 4.84
CA THR A 220 10.07 -7.00 3.48
C THR A 220 8.90 -7.97 3.27
N SER A 221 8.39 -8.02 2.05
CA SER A 221 7.38 -9.01 1.66
C SER A 221 8.00 -10.40 1.54
N VAL A 222 7.32 -11.41 2.04
CA VAL A 222 7.78 -12.82 2.05
C VAL A 222 6.64 -13.78 1.73
N ASP A 223 6.92 -14.85 1.00
CA ASP A 223 6.01 -16.01 0.89
C ASP A 223 6.09 -16.85 2.16
N VAL A 224 4.95 -17.18 2.76
CA VAL A 224 4.90 -17.96 4.01
C VAL A 224 4.25 -19.31 3.82
N TYR A 225 4.91 -20.34 4.35
CA TYR A 225 4.37 -21.69 4.49
C TYR A 225 4.33 -22.08 5.97
N LEU A 226 3.22 -22.64 6.41
CA LEU A 226 3.04 -23.16 7.77
C LEU A 226 2.74 -24.66 7.69
N ASN A 227 3.62 -25.48 8.25
CA ASN A 227 3.51 -26.95 8.23
C ASN A 227 3.32 -27.52 6.80
N GLY A 228 4.05 -26.96 5.84
CA GLY A 228 3.99 -27.33 4.42
C GLY A 228 2.84 -26.72 3.63
N GLU A 229 1.90 -26.02 4.27
CA GLU A 229 0.79 -25.35 3.59
C GLU A 229 1.10 -23.89 3.29
N TYR A 230 0.94 -23.47 2.05
CA TYR A 230 1.07 -22.06 1.63
C TYR A 230 0.04 -21.17 2.32
N ARG A 231 0.51 -20.11 2.96
CA ARG A 231 -0.34 -19.15 3.69
C ARG A 231 -0.47 -17.80 2.99
N GLY A 232 0.26 -17.58 1.91
CA GLY A 232 0.24 -16.33 1.15
C GLY A 232 1.45 -15.45 1.39
N VAL A 233 1.42 -14.26 0.83
CA VAL A 233 2.44 -13.22 1.04
C VAL A 233 2.17 -12.48 2.34
N TYR A 234 3.18 -12.34 3.17
CA TYR A 234 3.16 -11.58 4.43
C TYR A 234 4.21 -10.47 4.39
N LEU A 235 4.02 -9.45 5.19
CA LEU A 235 5.06 -8.49 5.49
C LEU A 235 5.82 -8.96 6.74
N LEU A 236 7.05 -9.41 6.57
CA LEU A 236 7.97 -9.64 7.68
C LEU A 236 8.48 -8.28 8.15
N ALA A 237 8.26 -7.96 9.40
CA ALA A 237 8.61 -6.66 9.96
C ALA A 237 9.16 -6.73 11.38
N GLU A 238 9.90 -5.71 11.75
CA GLU A 238 10.31 -5.46 13.13
C GLU A 238 9.09 -5.10 13.98
N GLU A 239 9.01 -5.61 15.20
CA GLU A 239 7.93 -5.24 16.12
C GLU A 239 8.33 -4.03 16.96
N ILE A 240 7.40 -3.10 17.17
CA ILE A 240 7.59 -1.99 18.11
C ILE A 240 7.67 -2.54 19.52
N ARG A 241 8.80 -2.30 20.18
CA ARG A 241 9.08 -2.68 21.56
C ARG A 241 10.28 -1.95 22.09
N VAL A 242 10.36 -1.85 23.41
CA VAL A 242 11.59 -1.34 24.05
C VAL A 242 12.70 -2.37 24.00
N SER A 243 13.72 -2.09 23.21
CA SER A 243 14.99 -2.83 23.14
C SER A 243 16.05 -1.97 22.43
N LYS A 244 17.34 -2.29 22.62
CA LYS A 244 18.44 -1.61 21.92
C LYS A 244 18.37 -1.67 20.39
N ALA A 245 17.65 -2.64 19.87
CA ALA A 245 17.49 -2.85 18.44
C ALA A 245 16.21 -2.22 17.87
N ARG A 246 15.40 -1.58 18.70
CA ARG A 246 14.12 -0.99 18.36
C ARG A 246 13.99 0.39 19.02
N VAL A 247 13.03 0.58 19.89
CA VAL A 247 12.93 1.82 20.71
C VAL A 247 13.95 1.72 21.84
N ASP A 248 15.07 2.38 21.68
CA ASP A 248 16.18 2.31 22.64
C ASP A 248 16.01 3.37 23.74
N VAL A 249 15.27 3.01 24.78
CA VAL A 249 15.10 3.84 25.97
C VAL A 249 15.65 3.14 27.19
N SER A 250 16.29 3.91 28.08
CA SER A 250 16.91 3.45 29.31
C SER A 250 15.85 2.98 30.29
N LYS A 251 15.96 1.74 30.75
CA LYS A 251 15.11 1.18 31.80
C LYS A 251 15.80 1.36 33.14
N ASP A 252 15.36 2.31 33.95
CA ASP A 252 15.79 2.42 35.35
C ASP A 252 14.73 1.80 36.26
N MET A 253 15.01 0.60 36.76
CA MET A 253 14.07 -0.16 37.58
C MET A 253 14.13 0.26 39.08
N THR A 254 14.89 1.28 39.43
CA THR A 254 15.16 1.72 40.82
C THR A 254 14.57 3.08 41.14
N GLN A 255 14.23 3.90 40.16
CA GLN A 255 13.78 5.29 40.33
C GLN A 255 12.47 5.56 39.56
N ALA A 256 11.80 6.65 39.91
CA ALA A 256 10.58 7.10 39.25
C ALA A 256 10.84 7.57 37.81
N ASP A 257 11.88 8.37 37.57
CA ASP A 257 12.28 8.81 36.24
C ASP A 257 12.97 7.66 35.50
N THR A 258 12.25 7.06 34.56
CA THR A 258 12.70 5.98 33.69
C THR A 258 12.36 6.30 32.26
N GLY A 259 13.04 5.65 31.31
CA GLY A 259 12.61 5.66 29.90
C GLY A 259 11.29 4.88 29.74
N PHE A 260 10.44 5.32 28.82
CA PHE A 260 9.15 4.70 28.57
C PHE A 260 8.71 4.75 27.10
N LEU A 261 7.86 3.82 26.75
CA LEU A 261 7.08 3.76 25.50
C LEU A 261 5.60 3.69 25.88
N VAL A 262 4.78 4.58 25.32
CA VAL A 262 3.33 4.58 25.49
C VAL A 262 2.64 4.47 24.14
N GLU A 263 1.46 3.86 24.13
CA GLU A 263 0.59 3.73 22.97
C GLU A 263 -0.75 4.39 23.25
N LEU A 264 -1.19 5.27 22.37
CA LEU A 264 -2.58 5.68 22.30
C LEU A 264 -3.39 4.47 21.82
N SER A 265 -4.32 3.98 22.64
CA SER A 265 -5.10 2.79 22.30
C SER A 265 -6.49 2.83 22.92
N SER A 266 -7.49 2.72 22.06
CA SER A 266 -8.89 2.52 22.46
C SER A 266 -9.14 1.11 22.99
N TYR A 267 -8.28 0.15 22.67
CA TYR A 267 -8.33 -1.25 23.11
C TYR A 267 -7.44 -1.56 24.32
N ALA A 268 -6.87 -0.53 24.96
CA ALA A 268 -6.01 -0.73 26.11
C ALA A 268 -6.70 -1.55 27.21
N GLN A 269 -6.03 -2.58 27.69
CA GLN A 269 -6.53 -3.50 28.72
C GLN A 269 -5.44 -3.79 29.77
N GLY A 270 -5.87 -4.08 31.00
CA GLY A 270 -4.97 -4.39 32.10
C GLY A 270 -4.51 -3.15 32.85
N ASP A 271 -3.28 -3.23 33.42
CA ASP A 271 -2.69 -2.19 34.26
C ASP A 271 -1.98 -1.10 33.43
N TRP A 272 -1.59 -0.04 34.11
CA TRP A 272 -0.76 1.05 33.57
C TRP A 272 -1.40 1.83 32.42
N ILE A 273 -2.73 2.07 32.56
CA ILE A 273 -3.55 2.86 31.63
C ILE A 273 -3.83 4.23 32.25
N PHE A 274 -3.73 5.29 31.44
CA PHE A 274 -4.04 6.65 31.87
C PHE A 274 -4.66 7.48 30.74
N ARG A 275 -5.17 8.67 31.07
CA ARG A 275 -5.74 9.60 30.10
C ARG A 275 -4.96 10.91 30.08
N VAL A 276 -4.78 11.44 28.87
CA VAL A 276 -4.29 12.80 28.63
C VAL A 276 -5.24 13.45 27.62
N GLY A 277 -5.80 14.60 27.97
CA GLY A 277 -6.89 15.19 27.21
C GLY A 277 -8.06 14.21 27.07
N SER A 278 -8.55 14.04 25.86
CA SER A 278 -9.64 13.09 25.53
C SER A 278 -9.16 11.66 25.24
N ARG A 279 -7.86 11.41 25.17
CA ARG A 279 -7.30 10.14 24.70
C ARG A 279 -6.79 9.27 25.85
N GLN A 280 -6.84 7.94 25.61
CA GLN A 280 -6.35 6.91 26.52
C GLN A 280 -5.01 6.37 26.01
N TYR A 281 -4.09 6.19 26.96
CA TYR A 281 -2.74 5.68 26.70
C TYR A 281 -2.44 4.50 27.60
N GLN A 282 -1.64 3.57 27.09
CA GLN A 282 -1.12 2.43 27.83
C GLN A 282 0.42 2.43 27.80
N VAL A 283 1.07 2.18 28.92
CA VAL A 283 2.51 1.94 28.99
C VAL A 283 2.82 0.59 28.35
N ARG A 284 3.77 0.54 27.44
CA ARG A 284 4.10 -0.64 26.60
C ARG A 284 5.42 -1.31 26.96
N ASN A 285 6.14 -0.81 27.94
CA ASN A 285 7.33 -1.43 28.52
C ASN A 285 7.08 -1.91 29.94
N ASP A 286 7.92 -2.85 30.39
CA ASP A 286 7.90 -3.32 31.77
C ASP A 286 8.33 -2.18 32.70
N LEU A 287 7.62 -1.99 33.80
CA LEU A 287 7.98 -1.17 34.92
C LEU A 287 8.72 -2.01 35.97
N SER A 288 9.18 -1.39 37.07
CA SER A 288 9.92 -2.07 38.13
C SER A 288 9.17 -3.26 38.71
N ASP A 289 9.89 -4.33 39.04
CA ASP A 289 9.32 -5.48 39.78
C ASP A 289 8.97 -5.11 41.22
N ASN A 290 9.52 -3.99 41.76
CA ASN A 290 9.09 -3.44 43.02
C ASN A 290 7.82 -2.62 42.85
N PRO A 291 6.68 -3.01 43.49
CA PRO A 291 5.39 -2.36 43.24
C PRO A 291 5.37 -0.86 43.60
N GLU A 292 6.11 -0.44 44.65
CA GLU A 292 6.15 0.97 45.05
C GLU A 292 6.90 1.81 44.00
N ILE A 293 8.00 1.27 43.43
CA ILE A 293 8.75 1.94 42.37
C ILE A 293 7.94 1.94 41.08
N ALA A 294 7.31 0.82 40.71
CA ALA A 294 6.45 0.72 39.55
C ALA A 294 5.31 1.77 39.58
N GLN A 295 4.67 1.94 40.73
CA GLN A 295 3.63 2.98 40.91
C GLN A 295 4.22 4.39 40.75
N LYS A 296 5.40 4.67 41.28
CA LYS A 296 6.07 5.97 41.12
C LYS A 296 6.49 6.22 39.67
N GLN A 297 6.94 5.20 38.95
CA GLN A 297 7.23 5.26 37.52
C GLN A 297 5.97 5.56 36.71
N PHE A 298 4.88 4.89 36.99
CA PHE A 298 3.60 5.13 36.32
C PHE A 298 3.10 6.56 36.53
N GLU A 299 3.12 7.06 37.79
CA GLU A 299 2.72 8.44 38.07
C GLU A 299 3.66 9.46 37.41
N PHE A 300 4.96 9.19 37.34
CA PHE A 300 5.92 10.01 36.60
C PHE A 300 5.58 10.07 35.10
N ILE A 301 5.32 8.92 34.47
CA ILE A 301 4.95 8.84 33.04
C ILE A 301 3.68 9.66 32.77
N LYS A 302 2.66 9.44 33.56
CA LYS A 302 1.37 10.15 33.46
C LYS A 302 1.54 11.67 33.65
N ASP A 303 2.31 12.10 34.66
CA ASP A 303 2.58 13.51 34.91
C ASP A 303 3.41 14.15 33.79
N TYR A 304 4.42 13.44 33.26
CA TYR A 304 5.21 13.93 32.16
C TYR A 304 4.36 14.09 30.88
N MET A 305 3.55 13.09 30.55
CA MET A 305 2.63 13.17 29.40
C MET A 305 1.63 14.32 29.54
N ARG A 306 1.13 14.58 30.76
CA ARG A 306 0.28 15.74 31.03
C ARG A 306 1.02 17.06 30.82
N LYS A 307 2.25 17.20 31.31
CA LYS A 307 3.09 18.40 31.09
C LYS A 307 3.34 18.65 29.60
N CYS A 308 3.60 17.61 28.81
CA CYS A 308 3.72 17.72 27.37
C CYS A 308 2.42 18.25 26.76
N TRP A 309 1.27 17.71 27.17
CA TRP A 309 -0.04 18.14 26.68
C TRP A 309 -0.35 19.60 27.06
N ASP A 310 -0.11 19.97 28.33
CA ASP A 310 -0.33 21.33 28.80
C ASP A 310 0.55 22.32 28.03
N ALA A 311 1.81 21.96 27.74
CA ALA A 311 2.71 22.77 26.92
C ALA A 311 2.17 22.94 25.47
N VAL A 312 1.69 21.86 24.85
CA VAL A 312 1.09 21.93 23.51
C VAL A 312 -0.13 22.85 23.48
N GLN A 313 -0.96 22.83 24.54
CA GLN A 313 -2.14 23.70 24.65
C GLN A 313 -1.77 25.20 24.72
N THR A 314 -0.56 25.55 25.15
CA THR A 314 -0.12 26.96 25.14
C THR A 314 0.11 27.50 23.74
N GLY A 315 0.40 26.62 22.76
CA GLY A 315 0.84 27.01 21.42
C GLY A 315 2.22 27.67 21.36
N ASP A 316 2.87 27.88 22.50
CA ASP A 316 4.19 28.50 22.58
C ASP A 316 5.29 27.50 22.27
N ARG A 317 6.08 27.78 21.24
CA ARG A 317 7.17 26.91 20.80
C ARG A 317 8.18 26.64 21.91
N ALA A 318 8.59 27.66 22.66
CA ALA A 318 9.62 27.53 23.71
C ALA A 318 9.11 26.69 24.89
N GLU A 319 7.82 26.76 25.21
CA GLU A 319 7.21 25.89 26.23
C GLU A 319 7.14 24.44 25.76
N ILE A 320 6.75 24.20 24.50
CA ILE A 320 6.67 22.85 23.92
C ILE A 320 8.06 22.21 23.84
N GLU A 321 9.07 22.95 23.40
CA GLU A 321 10.47 22.46 23.28
C GLU A 321 11.10 22.06 24.60
N LYS A 322 10.56 22.45 25.75
CA LYS A 322 11.04 21.97 27.05
C LYS A 322 10.80 20.48 27.25
N TYR A 323 9.73 19.96 26.70
CA TYR A 323 9.23 18.62 26.96
C TYR A 323 9.22 17.72 25.73
N ILE A 324 9.06 18.28 24.52
CA ILE A 324 8.85 17.53 23.27
C ILE A 324 9.98 17.82 22.29
N ASP A 325 10.42 16.79 21.58
CA ASP A 325 11.32 16.93 20.44
C ASP A 325 10.53 17.42 19.21
N ILE A 326 10.80 18.65 18.79
CA ILE A 326 10.08 19.29 17.66
C ILE A 326 10.41 18.62 16.32
N ASN A 327 11.62 18.06 16.17
CA ASN A 327 12.02 17.42 14.93
C ASN A 327 11.20 16.15 14.67
N SER A 328 11.07 15.28 15.68
CA SER A 328 10.21 14.11 15.59
C SER A 328 8.74 14.50 15.39
N TYR A 329 8.32 15.60 16.01
CA TYR A 329 6.95 16.11 15.87
C TYR A 329 6.61 16.47 14.41
N VAL A 330 7.51 17.18 13.73
CA VAL A 330 7.34 17.58 12.33
C VAL A 330 7.44 16.38 11.38
N ASP A 331 8.44 15.52 11.59
CA ASP A 331 8.66 14.37 10.70
C ASP A 331 7.51 13.36 10.77
N THR A 332 7.04 13.01 11.97
CA THR A 332 5.89 12.10 12.12
C THR A 332 4.60 12.73 11.62
N TYR A 333 4.40 14.05 11.81
CA TYR A 333 3.27 14.76 11.21
C TYR A 333 3.27 14.62 9.68
N LEU A 334 4.42 14.84 9.03
CA LEU A 334 4.52 14.73 7.57
C LEU A 334 4.23 13.32 7.06
N VAL A 335 4.75 12.29 7.74
CA VAL A 335 4.43 10.89 7.38
C VAL A 335 2.92 10.64 7.48
N GLU A 336 2.28 11.05 8.57
CA GLU A 336 0.84 10.86 8.77
C GLU A 336 0.00 11.71 7.80
N GLU A 337 0.46 12.91 7.46
CA GLU A 337 -0.23 13.75 6.47
C GLU A 337 -0.14 13.16 5.06
N ILE A 338 1.03 12.65 4.66
CA ILE A 338 1.21 11.99 3.37
C ILE A 338 0.34 10.74 3.27
N THR A 339 0.33 9.93 4.31
CA THR A 339 -0.34 8.62 4.33
C THR A 339 -1.84 8.69 4.56
N LYS A 340 -2.35 9.73 5.20
CA LYS A 340 -3.76 9.87 5.66
C LYS A 340 -4.23 8.61 6.42
N ASN A 341 -3.52 8.24 7.46
CA ASN A 341 -3.83 7.05 8.25
C ASN A 341 -5.15 7.20 9.02
N LEU A 342 -6.10 6.30 8.79
CA LEU A 342 -7.42 6.33 9.43
C LEU A 342 -7.34 6.22 10.96
N ASP A 343 -6.42 5.43 11.48
CA ASP A 343 -6.32 5.12 12.91
C ASP A 343 -5.48 6.12 13.71
N LEU A 344 -4.91 7.14 13.04
CA LEU A 344 -4.01 8.15 13.59
C LEU A 344 -4.41 8.72 14.98
N GLY A 345 -5.69 8.99 15.19
CA GLY A 345 -6.19 9.56 16.45
C GLY A 345 -6.89 8.57 17.38
N TRP A 346 -6.84 7.27 17.05
CA TRP A 346 -7.67 6.26 17.69
C TRP A 346 -6.87 5.12 18.32
N ASP A 347 -5.94 4.53 17.58
CA ASP A 347 -5.13 3.38 17.98
C ASP A 347 -3.74 3.44 17.36
N SER A 348 -2.84 2.57 17.84
CA SER A 348 -1.54 2.28 17.23
C SER A 348 -0.62 3.51 17.05
N TYR A 349 -0.87 4.58 17.81
CA TYR A 349 -0.03 5.78 17.82
C TYR A 349 0.89 5.76 19.04
N TYR A 350 2.21 5.77 18.80
CA TYR A 350 3.23 5.60 19.84
C TYR A 350 3.97 6.88 20.14
N LEU A 351 4.37 7.02 21.41
CA LEU A 351 5.27 8.07 21.89
C LEU A 351 6.26 7.44 22.86
N HIS A 352 7.48 7.92 22.86
CA HIS A 352 8.49 7.41 23.79
C HIS A 352 9.37 8.51 24.33
N LYS A 353 10.08 8.22 25.40
CA LYS A 353 11.01 9.15 26.04
C LYS A 353 12.12 8.36 26.69
N ASP A 354 13.37 8.75 26.46
CA ASP A 354 14.48 8.23 27.26
C ASP A 354 14.57 8.93 28.61
N LYS A 355 15.25 8.30 29.57
CA LYS A 355 15.50 8.90 30.88
C LYS A 355 16.24 10.24 30.72
N GLY A 356 15.73 11.30 31.37
CA GLY A 356 16.27 12.66 31.24
C GLY A 356 16.07 13.32 29.86
N GLY A 357 15.53 12.60 28.85
CA GLY A 357 15.26 13.11 27.50
C GLY A 357 13.91 13.82 27.37
N LYS A 358 13.58 14.20 26.13
CA LYS A 358 12.28 14.76 25.76
C LYS A 358 11.36 13.67 25.21
N LEU A 359 10.06 13.96 25.15
CA LEU A 359 9.08 13.12 24.47
C LEU A 359 9.34 13.16 22.96
N ILE A 360 9.44 12.00 22.37
CA ILE A 360 9.59 11.77 20.93
C ILE A 360 8.30 11.18 20.41
N LEU A 361 7.79 11.74 19.32
CA LEU A 361 6.62 11.23 18.62
C LEU A 361 7.06 10.09 17.70
N GLY A 362 6.32 8.98 17.70
CA GLY A 362 6.70 7.74 17.05
C GLY A 362 7.08 6.64 18.07
N PRO A 363 7.39 5.45 17.58
CA PRO A 363 7.48 5.00 16.19
C PRO A 363 6.12 4.89 15.47
N MET A 364 6.17 4.77 14.15
CA MET A 364 5.00 4.69 13.27
C MET A 364 4.54 3.24 13.09
N TRP A 365 3.21 3.00 13.05
CA TRP A 365 2.65 1.65 12.96
C TRP A 365 1.24 1.65 12.37
N ASP A 366 0.83 0.51 11.75
CA ASP A 366 -0.54 0.16 11.37
C ASP A 366 -1.15 1.03 10.26
N PHE A 367 -0.58 0.93 9.07
CA PHE A 367 -0.94 1.71 7.89
C PHE A 367 -1.76 0.92 6.85
N ASP A 368 -2.38 -0.19 7.21
CA ASP A 368 -3.21 -0.94 6.27
C ASP A 368 -4.51 -0.19 5.87
N LEU A 369 -4.96 0.76 6.71
CA LEU A 369 -6.09 1.66 6.44
C LEU A 369 -5.62 3.09 6.07
N SER A 370 -4.58 3.21 5.27
CA SER A 370 -3.98 4.47 4.83
C SER A 370 -3.90 4.58 3.30
N PHE A 371 -3.31 5.64 2.77
CA PHE A 371 -3.01 5.82 1.36
C PHE A 371 -4.20 5.51 0.43
N GLY A 372 -5.35 6.07 0.73
CA GLY A 372 -6.54 5.89 -0.09
C GLY A 372 -7.25 4.54 0.06
N ASN A 373 -6.84 3.68 1.00
CA ASN A 373 -7.46 2.38 1.21
C ASN A 373 -8.75 2.45 2.03
N ALA A 374 -8.86 3.39 2.95
CA ALA A 374 -10.00 3.52 3.85
C ALA A 374 -10.91 4.67 3.46
N ASN A 375 -12.17 4.62 3.91
CA ASN A 375 -13.14 5.71 3.83
C ASN A 375 -12.89 6.79 4.92
N GLU A 376 -13.87 7.66 5.17
CA GLU A 376 -13.84 8.71 6.20
C GLU A 376 -12.77 9.79 5.94
N GLY A 377 -12.55 10.14 4.67
CA GLY A 377 -11.63 11.17 4.22
C GLY A 377 -10.22 10.68 3.87
N CYS A 378 -9.89 9.41 4.19
CA CYS A 378 -8.62 8.82 3.81
C CYS A 378 -8.55 8.47 2.32
N GLU A 379 -9.70 8.22 1.69
CA GLU A 379 -9.83 7.91 0.26
C GLU A 379 -9.39 9.05 -0.64
N PHE A 380 -9.52 10.30 -0.16
CA PHE A 380 -9.20 11.48 -0.96
C PHE A 380 -7.72 11.83 -0.90
N TYR A 381 -7.11 12.08 -2.04
CA TYR A 381 -5.74 12.58 -2.10
C TYR A 381 -5.62 14.08 -1.78
N THR A 382 -6.73 14.83 -1.74
CA THR A 382 -6.78 16.25 -1.36
C THR A 382 -6.98 16.44 0.15
N ASP A 383 -6.99 17.68 0.59
CA ASP A 383 -7.25 18.16 1.94
C ASP A 383 -6.19 17.81 2.99
N ILE A 384 -6.01 18.68 3.96
CA ILE A 384 -5.20 18.41 5.15
C ILE A 384 -5.97 17.42 6.04
N TYR A 385 -5.29 16.39 6.52
CA TYR A 385 -5.89 15.31 7.28
C TYR A 385 -5.36 15.20 8.72
N ALA A 386 -4.05 15.07 8.89
CA ALA A 386 -3.43 14.90 10.20
C ALA A 386 -3.54 16.18 11.07
N GLY A 387 -3.50 17.35 10.42
CA GLY A 387 -3.56 18.64 11.07
C GLY A 387 -4.94 19.13 11.49
N ILE A 388 -6.01 18.37 11.20
CA ILE A 388 -7.39 18.75 11.54
C ILE A 388 -8.12 17.64 12.30
N ASP A 389 -9.18 17.99 12.98
CA ASP A 389 -10.11 17.02 13.57
C ASP A 389 -11.08 16.51 12.49
N SER A 390 -10.54 15.77 11.53
CA SER A 390 -11.25 15.28 10.34
C SER A 390 -12.44 14.36 10.64
N ARG A 391 -12.57 13.86 11.86
CA ARG A 391 -13.55 12.85 12.26
C ARG A 391 -14.37 13.22 13.50
N ASN A 392 -14.72 14.51 13.67
CA ASN A 392 -15.54 14.98 14.79
C ASN A 392 -15.05 14.51 16.18
N GLY A 393 -13.83 14.87 16.53
CA GLY A 393 -13.20 14.51 17.81
C GLY A 393 -12.36 13.24 17.75
N LEU A 394 -12.13 12.65 16.56
CA LEU A 394 -11.29 11.48 16.37
C LEU A 394 -9.93 11.79 15.71
N GLY A 395 -9.65 13.05 15.35
CA GLY A 395 -8.34 13.50 14.93
C GLY A 395 -7.27 13.30 16.02
N ASN A 396 -5.99 13.24 15.64
CA ASN A 396 -4.91 13.16 16.60
C ASN A 396 -4.72 14.51 17.31
N PRO A 397 -4.97 14.61 18.62
CA PRO A 397 -4.99 15.90 19.31
C PRO A 397 -3.63 16.62 19.31
N TRP A 398 -2.52 15.87 19.28
CA TRP A 398 -1.18 16.47 19.21
C TRP A 398 -1.01 17.27 17.92
N TYR A 399 -1.28 16.66 16.78
CA TYR A 399 -1.15 17.30 15.47
C TYR A 399 -2.19 18.41 15.25
N VAL A 400 -3.42 18.20 15.69
CA VAL A 400 -4.48 19.20 15.61
C VAL A 400 -4.09 20.49 16.33
N GLU A 401 -3.56 20.40 17.55
CA GLU A 401 -3.13 21.58 18.31
C GLU A 401 -1.87 22.24 17.70
N ALA A 402 -0.89 21.45 17.30
CA ALA A 402 0.32 21.97 16.66
C ALA A 402 0.02 22.71 15.35
N SER A 403 -0.89 22.18 14.53
CA SER A 403 -1.26 22.75 13.23
C SER A 403 -1.95 24.11 13.32
N LYS A 404 -2.52 24.45 14.47
CA LYS A 404 -3.04 25.82 14.74
C LYS A 404 -1.94 26.86 14.76
N GLN A 405 -0.69 26.46 15.03
CA GLN A 405 0.45 27.34 15.24
C GLN A 405 1.17 27.62 13.91
N ARG A 406 1.33 28.89 13.54
CA ARG A 406 2.02 29.30 12.31
C ARG A 406 3.46 28.78 12.28
N TRP A 407 4.21 28.90 13.40
CA TRP A 407 5.58 28.44 13.47
C TRP A 407 5.72 26.93 13.17
N PHE A 408 4.73 26.12 13.57
CA PHE A 408 4.73 24.69 13.25
C PHE A 408 4.53 24.45 11.78
N ARG A 409 3.56 25.15 11.16
CA ARG A 409 3.31 25.06 9.72
C ARG A 409 4.51 25.50 8.89
N GLU A 410 5.26 26.52 9.34
CA GLU A 410 6.51 26.95 8.70
C GLU A 410 7.58 25.86 8.74
N LEU A 411 7.74 25.14 9.85
CA LEU A 411 8.65 23.99 9.96
C LEU A 411 8.21 22.82 9.09
N VAL A 412 6.92 22.58 8.97
CA VAL A 412 6.36 21.53 8.09
C VAL A 412 6.71 21.84 6.62
N VAL A 413 6.49 23.08 6.14
CA VAL A 413 6.85 23.44 4.77
C VAL A 413 8.36 23.33 4.54
N GLN A 414 9.17 23.86 5.45
CA GLN A 414 10.62 23.74 5.36
C GLN A 414 11.06 22.27 5.27
N ARG A 415 10.50 21.41 6.11
CA ARG A 415 10.88 19.99 6.11
C ARG A 415 10.38 19.24 4.90
N TRP A 416 9.20 19.59 4.39
CA TRP A 416 8.71 19.08 3.11
C TRP A 416 9.72 19.34 2.00
N ASP A 417 10.22 20.57 1.87
CA ASP A 417 11.19 20.94 0.83
C ASP A 417 12.51 20.17 0.97
N GLU A 418 13.00 19.99 2.21
CA GLU A 418 14.20 19.19 2.49
C GLU A 418 14.07 17.73 2.02
N MET A 419 12.86 17.15 2.09
CA MET A 419 12.60 15.74 1.84
C MET A 419 11.99 15.45 0.47
N TYR A 420 11.47 16.46 -0.22
CA TYR A 420 10.71 16.28 -1.47
C TYR A 420 11.51 15.53 -2.52
N ASP A 421 12.64 16.07 -2.98
CA ASP A 421 13.47 15.45 -4.03
C ASP A 421 14.24 14.23 -3.53
N LYS A 422 14.51 14.14 -2.24
CA LYS A 422 15.28 13.03 -1.67
C LYS A 422 14.45 11.75 -1.59
N VAL A 423 13.20 11.87 -1.14
CA VAL A 423 12.36 10.75 -0.70
C VAL A 423 10.96 10.82 -1.31
N ILE A 424 10.23 11.93 -1.05
CA ILE A 424 8.78 11.99 -1.22
C ILE A 424 8.37 11.79 -2.67
N SER A 425 8.99 12.54 -3.61
CA SER A 425 8.67 12.49 -5.04
C SER A 425 8.94 11.13 -5.70
N LYS A 426 9.78 10.28 -5.09
CA LYS A 426 10.17 8.96 -5.62
C LYS A 426 9.23 7.83 -5.18
N LEU A 427 8.37 8.08 -4.21
CA LEU A 427 7.53 7.04 -3.60
C LEU A 427 6.60 6.34 -4.61
N PRO A 428 5.91 7.03 -5.54
CA PRO A 428 5.04 6.38 -6.51
C PRO A 428 5.78 5.38 -7.42
N GLU A 429 6.96 5.76 -7.90
CA GLU A 429 7.77 4.91 -8.78
C GLU A 429 8.27 3.65 -8.05
N ARG A 430 8.66 3.79 -6.77
CA ARG A 430 9.08 2.67 -5.92
C ARG A 430 7.93 1.69 -5.67
N ILE A 431 6.71 2.19 -5.46
CA ILE A 431 5.51 1.36 -5.31
C ILE A 431 5.25 0.52 -6.56
N LEU A 432 5.34 1.15 -7.74
CA LEU A 432 5.18 0.44 -9.02
C LEU A 432 6.25 -0.65 -9.20
N ALA A 433 7.51 -0.31 -8.91
CA ALA A 433 8.62 -1.25 -9.02
C ALA A 433 8.46 -2.46 -8.10
N GLU A 434 8.04 -2.26 -6.84
CA GLU A 434 7.82 -3.35 -5.89
C GLU A 434 6.64 -4.24 -6.30
N GLY A 435 5.52 -3.63 -6.75
CA GLY A 435 4.36 -4.38 -7.25
C GLY A 435 4.68 -5.24 -8.48
N GLN A 436 5.58 -4.77 -9.34
CA GLN A 436 6.06 -5.52 -10.49
C GLN A 436 7.05 -6.62 -10.10
N ARG A 437 8.00 -6.33 -9.20
CA ARG A 437 9.04 -7.26 -8.74
C ARG A 437 8.47 -8.56 -8.18
N GLY A 438 7.44 -8.49 -7.38
CA GLY A 438 6.81 -9.64 -6.73
C GLY A 438 5.49 -10.09 -7.39
N TYR A 439 5.22 -9.71 -8.63
CA TYR A 439 3.90 -9.81 -9.25
C TYR A 439 3.26 -11.20 -9.15
N ASN A 440 3.98 -12.27 -9.53
CA ASN A 440 3.41 -13.63 -9.50
C ASN A 440 3.21 -14.13 -8.07
N ALA A 441 4.10 -13.78 -7.14
CA ALA A 441 3.95 -14.12 -5.72
C ALA A 441 2.72 -13.44 -5.13
N TYR A 442 2.51 -12.16 -5.40
CA TYR A 442 1.30 -11.45 -4.98
C TYR A 442 0.04 -12.02 -5.64
N CYS A 443 0.07 -12.37 -6.92
CA CYS A 443 -1.05 -13.07 -7.57
C CYS A 443 -1.36 -14.42 -6.91
N ARG A 444 -0.34 -15.22 -6.53
CA ARG A 444 -0.53 -16.48 -5.78
C ARG A 444 -1.23 -16.25 -4.43
N ASN A 445 -0.91 -15.14 -3.74
CA ASN A 445 -1.61 -14.77 -2.51
C ASN A 445 -3.13 -14.67 -2.73
N PHE A 446 -3.57 -14.06 -3.83
CA PHE A 446 -4.99 -13.86 -4.11
C PHE A 446 -5.68 -15.08 -4.75
N ILE A 447 -4.92 -16.05 -5.23
CA ILE A 447 -5.46 -17.39 -5.52
C ILE A 447 -5.79 -18.11 -4.20
N LYS A 448 -4.92 -18.00 -3.19
CA LYS A 448 -5.17 -18.56 -1.83
C LYS A 448 -6.27 -17.82 -1.09
N TRP A 449 -6.31 -16.49 -1.20
CA TRP A 449 -7.24 -15.60 -0.53
C TRP A 449 -7.99 -14.74 -1.56
N PRO A 450 -9.08 -15.27 -2.16
CA PRO A 450 -9.80 -14.59 -3.25
C PRO A 450 -10.71 -13.49 -2.72
N ILE A 451 -10.14 -12.34 -2.38
CA ILE A 451 -10.86 -11.20 -1.77
C ILE A 451 -11.09 -10.03 -2.73
N PHE A 452 -10.57 -10.08 -3.96
CA PHE A 452 -10.85 -9.04 -4.95
C PHE A 452 -12.34 -8.90 -5.21
N GLY A 453 -12.82 -7.66 -5.23
CA GLY A 453 -14.23 -7.36 -5.42
C GLY A 453 -15.09 -7.47 -4.16
N THR A 454 -14.49 -7.81 -3.00
CA THR A 454 -15.18 -7.83 -1.71
C THR A 454 -14.60 -6.77 -0.77
N ARG A 455 -15.47 -6.05 -0.11
CA ARG A 455 -15.05 -5.02 0.86
C ARG A 455 -14.44 -5.69 2.09
N GLN A 456 -13.23 -5.26 2.43
CA GLN A 456 -12.56 -5.65 3.65
C GLN A 456 -12.57 -4.46 4.63
N ASN A 457 -12.99 -4.70 5.88
CA ASN A 457 -13.04 -3.70 6.93
C ASN A 457 -13.66 -2.35 6.47
N ARG A 458 -12.89 -1.28 6.50
CA ARG A 458 -13.28 0.08 6.16
C ARG A 458 -12.81 0.52 4.76
N GLU A 459 -12.42 -0.42 3.91
CA GLU A 459 -12.05 -0.10 2.53
C GLU A 459 -13.13 0.72 1.83
N THR A 460 -12.69 1.62 0.95
CA THR A 460 -13.63 2.39 0.14
C THR A 460 -14.35 1.47 -0.84
N GLU A 461 -15.56 1.85 -1.23
CA GLU A 461 -16.29 1.14 -2.28
C GLU A 461 -15.52 1.11 -3.60
N PHE A 462 -14.70 2.14 -3.84
CA PHE A 462 -13.84 2.23 -5.01
C PHE A 462 -12.82 1.08 -5.09
N ILE A 463 -12.12 0.77 -3.99
CA ILE A 463 -11.16 -0.35 -3.92
C ILE A 463 -11.81 -1.67 -4.32
N THR A 464 -13.07 -1.89 -3.95
CA THR A 464 -13.79 -3.14 -4.27
C THR A 464 -14.07 -3.33 -5.76
N ARG A 465 -13.91 -2.29 -6.57
CA ARG A 465 -14.07 -2.35 -8.04
C ARG A 465 -12.84 -2.85 -8.76
N LEU A 466 -11.68 -2.77 -8.12
CA LEU A 466 -10.44 -3.30 -8.66
C LEU A 466 -10.46 -4.83 -8.64
N LYS A 467 -10.14 -5.47 -9.76
CA LYS A 467 -10.38 -6.90 -9.98
C LYS A 467 -9.14 -7.77 -10.03
N ASN A 468 -7.96 -7.18 -10.02
CA ASN A 468 -6.70 -7.91 -10.07
C ASN A 468 -5.59 -7.13 -9.35
N TYR A 469 -4.51 -7.83 -9.01
CA TYR A 469 -3.41 -7.26 -8.25
C TYR A 469 -2.77 -6.04 -8.94
N LYS A 470 -2.63 -6.08 -10.27
CA LYS A 470 -2.06 -4.95 -11.03
C LYS A 470 -2.83 -3.66 -10.79
N GLN A 471 -4.16 -3.71 -10.86
CA GLN A 471 -4.99 -2.54 -10.60
C GLN A 471 -4.82 -2.00 -9.18
N HIS A 472 -4.61 -2.86 -8.17
CA HIS A 472 -4.44 -2.44 -6.79
C HIS A 472 -3.12 -1.70 -6.53
N TYR A 473 -1.97 -2.20 -7.03
CA TYR A 473 -0.71 -1.48 -6.81
C TYR A 473 -0.57 -0.26 -7.72
N GLU A 474 -1.12 -0.27 -8.94
CA GLU A 474 -1.17 0.91 -9.81
C GLU A 474 -2.05 2.01 -9.19
N TYR A 475 -3.23 1.66 -8.68
CA TYR A 475 -4.07 2.60 -7.93
C TYR A 475 -3.34 3.18 -6.71
N PHE A 476 -2.65 2.35 -5.95
CA PHE A 476 -1.88 2.83 -4.80
C PHE A 476 -0.82 3.85 -5.22
N ALA A 477 -0.03 3.54 -6.24
CA ALA A 477 0.99 4.45 -6.76
C ALA A 477 0.39 5.76 -7.31
N GLU A 478 -0.71 5.68 -8.04
CA GLU A 478 -1.41 6.84 -8.60
C GLU A 478 -2.01 7.73 -7.49
N TRP A 479 -2.65 7.13 -6.49
CA TRP A 479 -3.16 7.85 -5.33
C TRP A 479 -2.02 8.61 -4.61
N VAL A 480 -0.90 7.95 -4.37
CA VAL A 480 0.27 8.56 -3.72
C VAL A 480 0.85 9.70 -4.56
N LYS A 481 0.95 9.51 -5.88
CA LYS A 481 1.39 10.58 -6.79
C LYS A 481 0.48 11.81 -6.68
N ASN A 482 -0.83 11.62 -6.81
CA ASN A 482 -1.80 12.70 -6.74
C ASN A 482 -1.79 13.38 -5.36
N ARG A 483 -1.60 12.61 -4.28
CA ARG A 483 -1.46 13.12 -2.92
C ARG A 483 -0.23 14.02 -2.76
N ILE A 484 0.89 13.58 -3.26
CA ILE A 484 2.15 14.33 -3.21
C ILE A 484 2.05 15.62 -4.03
N ASP A 485 1.53 15.53 -5.25
CA ASP A 485 1.35 16.69 -6.12
C ASP A 485 0.42 17.74 -5.46
N TRP A 486 -0.72 17.29 -4.94
CA TRP A 486 -1.66 18.17 -4.24
C TRP A 486 -1.05 18.79 -2.98
N LEU A 487 -0.36 18.02 -2.15
CA LEU A 487 0.31 18.54 -0.95
C LEU A 487 1.39 19.56 -1.30
N HIS A 488 2.19 19.27 -2.32
CA HIS A 488 3.24 20.18 -2.77
C HIS A 488 2.65 21.54 -3.17
N ASP A 489 1.63 21.56 -4.02
CA ASP A 489 0.96 22.78 -4.45
C ASP A 489 0.28 23.51 -3.29
N TYR A 490 -0.41 22.77 -2.40
CA TYR A 490 -1.13 23.35 -1.29
C TYR A 490 -0.19 23.97 -0.25
N LEU A 491 0.90 23.29 0.12
CA LEU A 491 1.90 23.80 1.05
C LEU A 491 2.56 25.10 0.55
N HIS A 492 2.73 25.26 -0.77
CA HIS A 492 3.34 26.45 -1.39
C HIS A 492 2.33 27.52 -1.83
N SER A 493 1.04 27.27 -1.77
CA SER A 493 0.00 28.25 -2.16
C SER A 493 -0.13 29.45 -1.21
N GLY A 494 0.54 29.42 -0.05
CA GLY A 494 0.32 30.37 1.05
C GLY A 494 -0.88 30.03 1.94
N LYS A 495 -1.88 29.32 1.45
CA LYS A 495 -3.11 28.95 2.18
C LYS A 495 -2.82 28.09 3.40
N TYR A 496 -1.86 27.15 3.27
CA TYR A 496 -1.42 26.33 4.39
C TYR A 496 -0.82 27.16 5.52
N LEU A 497 0.08 28.09 5.21
CA LEU A 497 0.72 28.98 6.20
C LEU A 497 -0.28 29.91 6.88
N GLU A 498 -1.32 30.37 6.17
CA GLU A 498 -2.41 31.17 6.75
C GLU A 498 -3.41 30.30 7.54
N GLY A 499 -3.35 28.97 7.45
CA GLY A 499 -4.22 28.04 8.19
C GLY A 499 -5.65 28.01 7.66
N GLU A 500 -5.87 28.23 6.38
CA GLU A 500 -7.22 28.23 5.77
C GLU A 500 -7.94 26.89 6.00
N PHE A 501 -7.20 25.76 6.01
CA PHE A 501 -7.74 24.42 6.29
C PHE A 501 -8.31 24.25 7.71
N LEU A 502 -7.92 25.08 8.69
CA LEU A 502 -8.43 25.00 10.07
C LEU A 502 -9.93 25.35 10.16
N ASN A 503 -10.46 26.03 9.15
CA ASN A 503 -11.87 26.42 9.06
C ASN A 503 -12.69 25.45 8.21
N THR A 504 -12.07 24.41 7.63
CA THR A 504 -12.78 23.40 6.86
C THR A 504 -13.60 22.51 7.81
N ARG A 505 -14.83 22.18 7.40
CA ARG A 505 -15.69 21.31 8.22
C ARG A 505 -15.09 19.92 8.32
N SER A 506 -15.08 19.36 9.53
CA SER A 506 -14.77 17.96 9.76
C SER A 506 -15.67 17.08 8.90
N TYR A 507 -15.12 16.01 8.31
CA TYR A 507 -15.91 14.97 7.65
C TYR A 507 -16.93 14.41 8.65
N GLY A 508 -18.20 14.74 8.46
CA GLY A 508 -19.26 14.47 9.43
C GLY A 508 -19.44 12.98 9.66
N GLY A 509 -19.48 12.58 10.93
CA GLY A 509 -19.88 11.23 11.33
C GLY A 509 -21.28 10.90 10.81
N TRP A 510 -21.52 9.64 10.50
CA TRP A 510 -22.78 8.97 10.20
C TRP A 510 -23.93 9.87 9.73
N GLY A 511 -23.99 10.20 8.43
CA GLY A 511 -25.16 10.79 7.82
C GLY A 511 -25.01 12.09 7.07
N GLY A 512 -23.80 12.60 6.82
CA GLY A 512 -23.55 13.79 6.01
C GLY A 512 -22.88 13.46 4.70
N TRP A 513 -23.61 13.54 3.61
CA TRP A 513 -23.08 13.53 2.23
C TRP A 513 -22.43 14.90 1.98
N GLY A 514 -21.11 14.98 2.06
CA GLY A 514 -20.37 16.20 1.80
C GLY A 514 -19.05 15.91 1.11
N GLY A 515 -18.89 16.44 -0.10
CA GLY A 515 -17.65 16.69 -0.83
C GLY A 515 -16.69 15.51 -0.98
N TRP A 516 -17.02 14.54 -1.82
CA TRP A 516 -16.17 13.40 -2.13
C TRP A 516 -15.33 13.72 -3.36
N GLN A 517 -14.00 13.71 -3.25
CA GLN A 517 -13.15 13.70 -4.44
C GLN A 517 -12.66 12.28 -4.71
N ILE A 518 -13.11 11.71 -5.80
CA ILE A 518 -12.61 10.45 -6.34
C ILE A 518 -11.43 10.78 -7.25
N GLY A 519 -10.33 10.05 -7.12
CA GLY A 519 -9.29 10.06 -8.14
C GLY A 519 -9.90 9.67 -9.50
N ASP A 520 -9.38 10.25 -10.58
CA ASP A 520 -9.93 10.03 -11.90
C ASP A 520 -9.85 8.56 -12.33
N ILE A 521 -11.01 7.95 -12.49
CA ILE A 521 -11.14 6.60 -13.05
C ILE A 521 -11.32 6.73 -14.55
N TYR A 522 -10.43 6.13 -15.32
CA TYR A 522 -10.49 6.17 -16.78
C TYR A 522 -11.19 4.95 -17.34
N GLY A 523 -12.20 5.16 -18.16
CA GLY A 523 -12.95 4.09 -18.81
C GLY A 523 -12.16 3.31 -19.86
N ASN A 524 -11.06 3.90 -20.37
CA ASN A 524 -10.12 3.29 -21.30
C ASN A 524 -8.80 4.06 -21.37
N ASP A 525 -7.76 3.44 -21.97
CA ASP A 525 -6.42 4.04 -22.10
C ASP A 525 -6.41 5.35 -22.90
N LYS A 526 -7.30 5.49 -23.88
CA LYS A 526 -7.43 6.73 -24.64
C LYS A 526 -7.85 7.91 -23.76
N THR A 527 -8.82 7.70 -22.89
CA THR A 527 -9.25 8.72 -21.92
C THR A 527 -8.12 9.12 -21.00
N LYS A 528 -7.37 8.13 -20.49
CA LYS A 528 -6.18 8.37 -19.65
C LYS A 528 -5.12 9.19 -20.38
N SER A 529 -4.84 8.87 -21.65
CA SER A 529 -3.90 9.65 -22.49
C SER A 529 -4.35 11.09 -22.65
N LEU A 530 -5.62 11.32 -23.00
CA LEU A 530 -6.18 12.67 -23.15
C LEU A 530 -6.06 13.50 -21.87
N MET A 531 -6.39 12.92 -20.71
CA MET A 531 -6.29 13.61 -19.41
C MET A 531 -4.85 13.89 -18.99
N ASN A 532 -3.89 13.10 -19.43
CA ASN A 532 -2.47 13.32 -19.15
C ASN A 532 -1.82 14.35 -20.11
N GLU A 533 -2.25 14.39 -21.35
CA GLU A 533 -1.65 15.23 -22.39
C GLU A 533 -2.29 16.62 -22.48
N LEU A 534 -3.56 16.75 -22.15
CA LEU A 534 -4.33 18.00 -22.23
C LEU A 534 -4.68 18.50 -20.83
N LYS A 535 -4.94 19.80 -20.72
CA LYS A 535 -5.32 20.40 -19.43
C LYS A 535 -6.82 20.70 -19.39
N PRO A 536 -7.50 20.39 -18.26
CA PRO A 536 -8.87 20.83 -18.06
C PRO A 536 -8.99 22.36 -18.10
N TYR A 537 -10.09 22.84 -18.66
CA TYR A 537 -10.45 24.24 -18.53
C TYR A 537 -10.62 24.59 -17.04
N ASN A 538 -9.86 25.57 -16.55
CA ASN A 538 -9.82 25.97 -15.15
C ASN A 538 -10.48 27.32 -14.87
N GLY A 539 -11.06 27.95 -15.91
CA GLY A 539 -11.81 29.19 -15.78
C GLY A 539 -13.23 28.99 -15.24
N LYS A 540 -13.87 30.07 -14.84
CA LYS A 540 -15.24 30.00 -14.36
C LYS A 540 -16.20 29.62 -15.51
N ILE A 541 -17.04 28.63 -15.28
CA ILE A 541 -18.15 28.26 -16.16
C ILE A 541 -19.45 28.86 -15.60
N LYS A 542 -20.25 29.47 -16.45
CA LYS A 542 -21.55 30.02 -16.10
C LYS A 542 -22.64 29.27 -16.86
N LEU A 543 -23.49 28.55 -16.16
CA LEU A 543 -24.69 27.98 -16.73
C LEU A 543 -25.63 29.12 -17.20
N LEU A 544 -26.11 29.04 -18.43
CA LEU A 544 -27.04 30.02 -19.02
C LEU A 544 -28.45 29.48 -19.14
N GLU A 545 -28.58 28.21 -19.56
CA GLU A 545 -29.87 27.57 -19.82
C GLU A 545 -29.76 26.06 -19.66
N ALA A 546 -30.80 25.44 -19.14
CA ALA A 546 -30.98 24.00 -19.17
C ALA A 546 -32.44 23.65 -19.43
N GLY A 547 -32.70 22.72 -20.30
CA GLY A 547 -34.06 22.29 -20.69
C GLY A 547 -34.79 21.48 -19.62
N ALA A 548 -34.11 21.06 -18.55
CA ALA A 548 -34.69 20.36 -17.40
C ALA A 548 -33.99 20.82 -16.09
N GLU A 549 -34.74 20.90 -15.01
CA GLU A 549 -34.21 21.38 -13.71
C GLU A 549 -33.45 20.30 -12.93
N GLY A 550 -33.70 19.02 -13.16
CA GLY A 550 -33.13 17.92 -12.36
C GLY A 550 -33.95 17.58 -11.11
N PHE A 551 -33.61 16.49 -10.45
CA PHE A 551 -34.28 16.00 -9.24
C PHE A 551 -33.65 16.62 -7.98
N GLY A 552 -34.39 17.39 -7.21
CA GLY A 552 -33.92 17.92 -5.94
C GLY A 552 -32.61 18.68 -6.05
N ASN A 553 -31.50 18.12 -5.55
CA ASN A 553 -30.16 18.72 -5.62
C ASN A 553 -29.35 18.22 -6.82
N GLU A 554 -29.96 17.55 -7.78
CA GLU A 554 -29.29 16.98 -8.97
C GLU A 554 -29.46 17.88 -10.19
N GLY A 555 -29.22 19.19 -10.01
CA GLY A 555 -29.38 20.22 -11.03
C GLY A 555 -28.27 20.26 -12.10
N PRO A 556 -28.48 21.03 -13.20
CA PRO A 556 -27.53 21.09 -14.31
C PRO A 556 -26.20 21.74 -13.97
N GLU A 557 -26.11 22.54 -12.92
CA GLU A 557 -24.88 23.14 -12.38
C GLU A 557 -23.87 22.07 -11.90
N ASN A 558 -24.35 20.91 -11.49
CA ASN A 558 -23.53 19.80 -11.06
C ASN A 558 -22.63 19.22 -12.16
N LEU A 559 -22.91 19.51 -13.45
CA LEU A 559 -22.03 19.13 -14.55
C LEU A 559 -20.68 19.89 -14.53
N PHE A 560 -20.57 20.98 -13.76
CA PHE A 560 -19.43 21.90 -13.81
C PHE A 560 -18.85 22.21 -12.43
N ASP A 561 -19.30 21.53 -11.39
CA ASP A 561 -18.85 21.79 -10.02
C ASP A 561 -17.55 21.03 -9.67
N GLY A 562 -17.15 20.06 -10.50
CA GLY A 562 -15.97 19.22 -10.30
C GLY A 562 -16.11 18.19 -9.18
N GLU A 563 -17.35 18.00 -8.67
CA GLU A 563 -17.66 17.12 -7.57
C GLU A 563 -18.21 15.78 -8.08
N PRO A 564 -17.42 14.69 -8.09
CA PRO A 564 -17.83 13.41 -8.70
C PRO A 564 -19.11 12.79 -8.10
N PHE A 565 -19.50 13.20 -6.90
CA PHE A 565 -20.69 12.67 -6.20
C PHE A 565 -21.96 13.46 -6.43
N THR A 566 -21.87 14.64 -6.97
CA THR A 566 -23.01 15.36 -7.51
C THR A 566 -23.28 14.86 -8.92
N LYS A 567 -24.45 15.06 -9.40
CA LYS A 567 -24.82 14.72 -10.78
C LYS A 567 -25.95 15.60 -11.26
N TYR A 568 -26.00 15.81 -12.54
CA TYR A 568 -27.21 16.26 -13.20
C TYR A 568 -28.04 15.03 -13.56
N CYS A 569 -29.20 14.91 -12.94
CA CYS A 569 -30.13 13.81 -13.17
C CYS A 569 -31.53 14.34 -13.35
N TYR A 570 -32.18 14.01 -14.47
CA TYR A 570 -33.50 14.48 -14.79
C TYR A 570 -34.31 13.43 -15.54
N GLU A 571 -35.64 13.51 -15.43
CA GLU A 571 -36.56 12.69 -16.20
C GLU A 571 -37.04 13.46 -17.43
N VAL A 572 -36.90 12.84 -18.57
CA VAL A 572 -37.49 13.38 -19.82
C VAL A 572 -38.65 12.50 -20.23
N ASN A 573 -39.73 13.07 -20.63
CA ASN A 573 -40.81 12.30 -21.28
C ASN A 573 -40.23 11.47 -22.44
N ARG A 574 -40.53 10.19 -22.49
CA ARG A 574 -39.94 9.18 -23.40
C ARG A 574 -39.63 9.74 -24.80
N GLY A 575 -38.30 9.79 -25.11
CA GLY A 575 -37.81 10.22 -26.43
C GLY A 575 -37.55 11.74 -26.55
N SER A 576 -37.58 12.51 -25.47
CA SER A 576 -37.32 13.93 -25.50
C SER A 576 -35.81 14.24 -25.37
N GLU A 577 -35.48 15.38 -25.88
CA GLU A 577 -34.14 15.93 -26.00
C GLU A 577 -33.93 16.98 -24.88
N ASN A 578 -32.74 17.12 -24.34
CA ASN A 578 -32.41 18.18 -23.44
C ASN A 578 -31.19 18.94 -23.93
N THR A 579 -31.11 20.20 -23.54
CA THR A 579 -30.02 21.09 -23.92
C THR A 579 -29.49 21.79 -22.68
N VAL A 580 -28.17 21.85 -22.55
CA VAL A 580 -27.46 22.59 -21.52
C VAL A 580 -26.57 23.63 -22.22
N ILE A 581 -26.77 24.93 -21.96
CA ILE A 581 -25.99 26.03 -22.54
C ILE A 581 -25.18 26.68 -21.44
N PHE A 582 -23.88 26.85 -21.69
CA PHE A 582 -22.98 27.47 -20.73
C PHE A 582 -21.95 28.43 -21.39
N GLU A 583 -21.49 29.41 -20.64
CA GLU A 583 -20.52 30.40 -21.04
C GLU A 583 -19.21 30.21 -20.27
N LEU A 584 -18.10 30.26 -20.98
CA LEU A 584 -16.77 30.30 -20.41
C LEU A 584 -16.35 31.77 -20.16
N ALA A 585 -15.46 31.99 -19.18
CA ALA A 585 -14.95 33.32 -18.89
C ALA A 585 -14.25 33.95 -20.11
N GLU A 586 -13.55 33.10 -20.90
CA GLU A 586 -12.87 33.49 -22.15
C GLU A 586 -13.02 32.39 -23.20
N PRO A 587 -12.84 32.66 -24.49
CA PRO A 587 -12.86 31.63 -25.53
C PRO A 587 -11.78 30.56 -25.27
N PHE A 588 -12.17 29.29 -25.35
CA PHE A 588 -11.29 28.14 -25.10
C PHE A 588 -11.30 27.18 -26.29
N GLU A 589 -10.12 26.77 -26.73
CA GLU A 589 -9.94 25.75 -27.76
C GLU A 589 -9.99 24.35 -27.13
N ALA A 590 -11.15 23.75 -27.04
CA ALA A 590 -11.31 22.40 -26.57
C ALA A 590 -10.82 21.41 -27.64
N LYS A 591 -9.78 20.64 -27.34
CA LYS A 591 -9.25 19.54 -28.17
C LYS A 591 -9.92 18.20 -27.87
N ALA A 592 -10.45 18.07 -26.68
CA ALA A 592 -11.24 16.94 -26.23
C ALA A 592 -12.26 17.39 -25.18
N TYR A 593 -13.24 16.54 -24.91
CA TYR A 593 -14.12 16.66 -23.76
C TYR A 593 -14.28 15.32 -23.07
N VAL A 594 -14.61 15.34 -21.79
CA VAL A 594 -14.74 14.16 -20.96
C VAL A 594 -16.07 14.19 -20.23
N PHE A 595 -16.79 13.07 -20.23
CA PHE A 595 -17.91 12.84 -19.34
C PHE A 595 -17.49 11.97 -18.17
N ARG A 596 -17.96 12.31 -16.97
CA ARG A 596 -17.92 11.41 -15.82
C ARG A 596 -19.30 10.78 -15.61
N THR A 597 -19.33 9.46 -15.48
CA THR A 597 -20.56 8.73 -15.13
C THR A 597 -20.94 8.99 -13.67
N ALA A 598 -22.24 8.92 -13.38
CA ALA A 598 -22.77 9.20 -12.06
C ALA A 598 -22.44 8.12 -11.01
N ASN A 599 -22.68 8.45 -9.75
CA ASN A 599 -22.41 7.62 -8.57
C ASN A 599 -23.20 6.30 -8.48
N ASP A 600 -24.21 6.13 -9.29
CA ASP A 600 -25.11 4.96 -9.32
C ASP A 600 -25.35 4.41 -10.73
N THR A 601 -24.45 4.75 -11.68
CA THR A 601 -24.54 4.30 -13.08
C THR A 601 -24.50 2.79 -13.22
N SER A 602 -23.74 2.09 -12.37
CA SER A 602 -23.70 0.62 -12.38
C SER A 602 -25.04 -0.03 -12.00
N SER A 603 -25.86 0.66 -11.20
CA SER A 603 -27.20 0.23 -10.81
C SER A 603 -28.26 0.67 -11.82
N TYR A 604 -28.01 1.75 -12.56
CA TYR A 604 -28.95 2.34 -13.53
C TYR A 604 -28.22 2.66 -14.85
N PRO A 605 -27.74 1.62 -15.57
CA PRO A 605 -26.91 1.82 -16.77
C PRO A 605 -27.62 2.48 -17.94
N ASP A 606 -28.93 2.38 -18.00
CA ASP A 606 -29.80 3.00 -18.99
C ASP A 606 -30.00 4.51 -18.82
N ARG A 607 -29.45 5.10 -17.76
CA ARG A 607 -29.46 6.56 -17.53
C ARG A 607 -28.29 7.29 -18.19
N ASN A 608 -27.28 6.59 -18.69
CA ASN A 608 -26.22 7.21 -19.48
C ASN A 608 -26.77 7.78 -20.80
N PRO A 609 -26.23 8.93 -21.31
CA PRO A 609 -26.64 9.44 -22.62
C PRO A 609 -26.44 8.43 -23.74
N ASP A 610 -27.48 8.20 -24.54
CA ASP A 610 -27.38 7.35 -25.73
C ASP A 610 -26.83 8.13 -26.93
N ARG A 611 -27.16 9.39 -27.03
CA ARG A 611 -26.76 10.29 -28.10
C ARG A 611 -26.54 11.69 -27.56
N TRP A 612 -25.49 12.37 -28.06
CA TRP A 612 -25.23 13.76 -27.74
C TRP A 612 -24.53 14.50 -28.87
N VAL A 613 -24.66 15.83 -28.85
CA VAL A 613 -23.95 16.74 -29.74
C VAL A 613 -23.42 17.90 -28.93
N LEU A 614 -22.14 18.22 -29.11
CA LEU A 614 -21.51 19.40 -28.56
C LEU A 614 -21.40 20.49 -29.63
N TYR A 615 -21.86 21.66 -29.32
CA TYR A 615 -21.82 22.85 -30.17
C TYR A 615 -21.02 23.98 -29.55
N GLY A 616 -20.50 24.90 -30.39
CA GLY A 616 -19.85 26.11 -29.96
C GLY A 616 -20.28 27.33 -30.76
N ARG A 617 -20.15 28.54 -30.16
CA ARG A 617 -20.28 29.84 -30.83
C ARG A 617 -19.54 30.91 -30.01
N ASN A 618 -19.23 32.07 -30.57
CA ASN A 618 -18.52 33.14 -29.90
C ASN A 618 -19.37 34.37 -29.50
N SER A 619 -20.59 34.47 -30.02
CA SER A 619 -21.56 35.45 -29.58
C SER A 619 -22.99 34.89 -29.58
N GLU A 620 -23.89 35.57 -28.85
CA GLU A 620 -25.30 35.16 -28.78
C GLU A 620 -26.02 35.27 -30.13
N SER A 621 -25.53 36.15 -31.04
CA SER A 621 -26.09 36.35 -32.36
C SER A 621 -25.60 35.38 -33.44
N GLU A 622 -24.59 34.56 -33.12
CA GLU A 622 -24.06 33.57 -34.05
C GLU A 622 -24.88 32.28 -34.01
N GLU A 623 -24.92 31.58 -35.14
CA GLU A 623 -25.48 30.25 -35.22
C GLU A 623 -24.56 29.22 -34.50
N TRP A 624 -25.16 28.21 -33.96
CA TRP A 624 -24.42 27.12 -33.29
C TRP A 624 -23.67 26.26 -34.31
N VAL A 625 -22.37 26.09 -34.13
CA VAL A 625 -21.51 25.22 -34.93
C VAL A 625 -21.37 23.91 -34.22
N GLU A 626 -21.67 22.80 -34.89
CA GLU A 626 -21.42 21.45 -34.38
C GLU A 626 -19.91 21.21 -34.24
N ILE A 627 -19.47 20.86 -33.02
CA ILE A 627 -18.07 20.57 -32.70
C ILE A 627 -17.83 19.07 -32.80
N ASP A 628 -18.69 18.27 -32.18
CA ASP A 628 -18.64 16.81 -32.19
C ASP A 628 -20.01 16.21 -31.91
N SER A 629 -20.28 15.03 -32.46
CA SER A 629 -21.51 14.27 -32.23
C SER A 629 -21.25 12.79 -32.05
N LYS A 630 -22.05 12.17 -31.18
CA LYS A 630 -22.04 10.74 -30.93
C LYS A 630 -23.47 10.21 -31.02
N ASP A 631 -23.67 9.24 -31.90
CA ASP A 631 -24.94 8.56 -32.13
C ASP A 631 -24.67 7.11 -32.57
N ASN A 632 -24.58 6.21 -31.61
CA ASN A 632 -24.36 4.80 -31.88
C ASN A 632 -25.58 3.92 -31.53
N GLY A 633 -26.71 4.53 -31.15
CA GLY A 633 -27.92 3.82 -30.71
C GLY A 633 -27.81 3.15 -29.33
N GLU A 634 -26.60 3.12 -28.77
CA GLU A 634 -26.29 2.65 -27.43
C GLU A 634 -25.29 3.63 -26.77
N SER A 635 -25.30 3.72 -25.44
CA SER A 635 -24.34 4.59 -24.75
C SER A 635 -22.90 4.13 -24.97
N LEU A 636 -22.02 5.08 -25.32
CA LEU A 636 -20.56 4.87 -25.36
C LEU A 636 -19.95 4.88 -23.96
N LEU A 637 -20.73 5.28 -22.95
CA LEU A 637 -20.31 5.26 -21.55
C LEU A 637 -20.65 3.87 -20.99
N LYS A 638 -19.65 3.17 -20.48
CA LYS A 638 -19.86 1.86 -19.85
C LYS A 638 -20.69 2.01 -18.56
N PRO A 639 -21.41 0.96 -18.13
CA PRO A 639 -22.22 0.96 -16.92
C PRO A 639 -21.35 0.83 -15.66
N VAL A 640 -20.51 1.80 -15.43
CA VAL A 640 -19.59 1.90 -14.29
C VAL A 640 -19.72 3.30 -13.67
N ASP A 641 -19.65 3.37 -12.34
CA ASP A 641 -19.83 4.63 -11.62
C ASP A 641 -18.54 5.48 -11.67
N PHE A 642 -18.67 6.79 -11.53
CA PHE A 642 -17.59 7.76 -11.36
C PHE A 642 -16.50 7.76 -12.44
N THR A 643 -16.72 7.11 -13.56
CA THR A 643 -15.70 6.81 -14.56
C THR A 643 -15.68 7.84 -15.67
N LEU A 644 -14.48 8.30 -16.02
CA LEU A 644 -14.22 9.27 -17.08
C LEU A 644 -14.16 8.58 -18.45
N PHE A 645 -14.83 9.19 -19.44
CA PHE A 645 -14.82 8.78 -20.83
C PHE A 645 -14.53 9.97 -21.73
N GLY A 646 -13.36 9.99 -22.37
CA GLY A 646 -12.85 11.08 -23.19
C GLY A 646 -13.13 10.91 -24.67
N PHE A 647 -13.44 12.02 -25.33
CA PHE A 647 -13.77 12.12 -26.74
C PHE A 647 -12.97 13.25 -27.40
N GLU A 648 -12.13 12.89 -28.38
CA GLU A 648 -11.36 13.88 -29.16
C GLU A 648 -12.25 14.69 -30.08
N ILE A 649 -11.94 15.98 -30.20
CA ILE A 649 -12.54 16.92 -31.14
C ILE A 649 -11.64 16.98 -32.39
N LYS A 650 -12.19 16.65 -33.56
CA LYS A 650 -11.38 16.55 -34.79
C LYS A 650 -10.87 17.89 -35.31
N ASN A 651 -11.65 18.95 -35.14
CA ASN A 651 -11.31 20.30 -35.62
C ASN A 651 -11.48 21.29 -34.48
N PRO A 652 -10.50 21.36 -33.53
CA PRO A 652 -10.56 22.29 -32.42
C PRO A 652 -10.63 23.73 -32.90
N THR A 653 -11.57 24.48 -32.31
CA THR A 653 -11.76 25.90 -32.55
C THR A 653 -12.12 26.57 -31.22
N PRO A 654 -11.56 27.73 -30.88
CA PRO A 654 -11.89 28.39 -29.64
C PRO A 654 -13.31 28.96 -29.67
N TYR A 655 -14.11 28.56 -28.68
CA TYR A 655 -15.44 29.08 -28.46
C TYR A 655 -15.62 29.62 -27.05
N LYS A 656 -16.50 30.64 -26.91
CA LYS A 656 -16.87 31.21 -25.62
C LYS A 656 -18.13 30.58 -25.05
N TYR A 657 -19.09 30.23 -25.92
CA TYR A 657 -20.36 29.60 -25.57
C TYR A 657 -20.39 28.17 -26.09
N TYR A 658 -20.81 27.27 -25.24
CA TYR A 658 -20.97 25.85 -25.54
C TYR A 658 -22.41 25.44 -25.30
N LYS A 659 -22.87 24.46 -26.09
CA LYS A 659 -24.17 23.84 -25.93
C LYS A 659 -24.00 22.33 -26.02
N LEU A 660 -24.38 21.64 -24.95
CA LEU A 660 -24.53 20.18 -24.95
C LEU A 660 -26.00 19.84 -25.23
N TRP A 661 -26.27 19.18 -26.34
CA TRP A 661 -27.55 18.58 -26.63
C TRP A 661 -27.46 17.09 -26.35
N VAL A 662 -28.44 16.53 -25.62
CA VAL A 662 -28.47 15.12 -25.20
C VAL A 662 -29.82 14.50 -25.51
N LYS A 663 -29.81 13.25 -25.94
CA LYS A 663 -31.00 12.42 -26.07
C LYS A 663 -30.84 11.12 -25.31
N ASN A 664 -31.89 10.70 -24.59
CA ASN A 664 -31.94 9.47 -23.84
C ASN A 664 -33.35 8.87 -23.88
N LYS A 665 -33.48 7.61 -23.45
CA LYS A 665 -34.74 6.85 -23.45
C LYS A 665 -35.63 7.08 -22.23
N GLY A 666 -35.18 7.84 -21.24
CA GLY A 666 -35.90 8.08 -19.99
C GLY A 666 -35.15 9.04 -19.09
N ILE A 667 -34.78 8.59 -17.90
CA ILE A 667 -33.94 9.37 -16.99
C ILE A 667 -32.53 9.47 -17.57
N MET A 668 -31.94 10.67 -17.55
CA MET A 668 -30.54 10.88 -17.93
C MET A 668 -29.75 11.33 -16.71
N GLN A 669 -28.51 10.86 -16.60
CA GLN A 669 -27.58 11.30 -15.55
C GLN A 669 -26.13 11.38 -16.03
N LEU A 670 -25.43 12.40 -15.55
CA LEU A 670 -23.96 12.57 -15.66
C LEU A 670 -23.45 13.34 -14.44
N SER A 671 -22.25 13.03 -13.96
CA SER A 671 -21.60 13.83 -12.91
C SER A 671 -20.91 15.06 -13.50
N ASP A 672 -20.01 14.90 -14.47
CA ASP A 672 -19.23 15.99 -15.03
C ASP A 672 -19.24 16.05 -16.54
N LEU A 673 -19.07 17.28 -17.04
CA LEU A 673 -18.61 17.61 -18.38
C LEU A 673 -17.33 18.46 -18.27
N ILE A 674 -16.19 17.91 -18.68
CA ILE A 674 -14.88 18.55 -18.60
C ILE A 674 -14.40 18.86 -20.02
N LEU A 675 -14.02 20.10 -20.30
CA LEU A 675 -13.36 20.49 -21.55
C LEU A 675 -11.86 20.44 -21.39
N LEU A 676 -11.13 19.85 -22.35
CA LEU A 676 -9.67 19.69 -22.36
C LEU A 676 -9.05 20.41 -23.56
N GLY A 677 -7.96 21.20 -23.33
CA GLY A 677 -7.27 21.96 -24.37
C GLY A 677 -5.75 21.96 -24.33
#